data_a4b22c2b6bc91fe94eea5862a0e4f3dc
#
_entry.id   a4b22c2b6bc91fe94eea5862a0e4f3dc
#
_cell.length_a   1.000
_cell.length_b   1.000
_cell.length_c   1.000
_cell.angle_alpha   90.00
_cell.angle_beta   90.00
_cell.angle_gamma   90.00
#
_symmetry.space_group_name_H-M   'P 1'
#
loop_
_entity.id
_entity.type
_entity.pdbx_description
1 polymer ?
#
loop_
_entity_poly.entity_id
_entity_poly.type
_entity_poly.pdbx_seq_one_letter_code
_entity_poly.pdbx_strand_id
1 'polypeptide(L)'
;MTSQLGAGRATVPQSCKIDIDQVANHAGGFVWKLSDLEHANRYLIMGAKDNGNFYQTTEQVSTECHTSILRIIRSKNPTDFKKLCDMLKEISVKGLAARQEPTLLSLAAAIVFAPSAEKKAMALALVPECVRIPTHAFMLSGYVSDLSQCKPGKEKGKGWGSGFRKALSKFYTSRRGLELATAVTKYKNREGWRQEDLLRMLHINPATLKDFGAHLVFKYVFACAKGETDFIRKLLTDIAAAKTHERAMQLLETPIPVSQKPTKVAAAKAPIPAKDPKKGVVAGFKAVIQSVFGSAPAPVEAKKQIEKTIKFQATQEVASVQIATSAFGWKRMFMRRVQTGGFSISLELPIGTHDFKFIVNGVWQCDPSKPTHKTGDHENNFIVVSDQDSTSAEAASAEAATAEAATAEEQPSTPVSRDLIDVAVYLSAIMEMEACTTSVSDLYKAIKLVRDHGLVREQIPTHLLNSSDIWKELLMSKGANGKQTGMPLEAMTRNLGKFSSLPNFMGQENTNTICARLSSEEDIQRSRIHPFKVLVASRIYGMGKALKGALSWTVSPRVRDQLTTTFLRSFKNVPPTGKRYMAALDVSGSMSAMCMGSPAISCREASAALALVLYETEPHVYMRGFTAAQVPGAGFYNFDPYVRHGMTLEQFITATNSPFGSTDCSLPMLRAIQENLDVDAFIVMTDSETYAGSVHPQVALENYRKHANKPNAKLIVIGMTANCLTIADPNDRNTLNLAGFNAAMPEIIAMFVRGDL
;
A
#
# COMPACT_ATOMS: atom_id res chain seq x y z
N MET A 1 -51.97 4.96 -14.76
CA MET A 1 -51.70 6.32 -14.28
C MET A 1 -50.28 6.72 -14.70
N THR A 2 -50.14 7.09 -16.00
CA THR A 2 -48.84 7.38 -16.63
C THR A 2 -48.74 8.80 -17.20
N SER A 3 -49.49 9.74 -16.65
CA SER A 3 -49.68 11.07 -17.30
C SER A 3 -49.38 12.27 -16.40
N GLN A 4 -48.35 12.23 -15.56
CA GLN A 4 -47.84 13.43 -14.88
C GLN A 4 -46.31 13.40 -14.65
N LEU A 5 -45.53 12.86 -15.59
CA LEU A 5 -44.10 13.18 -15.69
C LEU A 5 -43.96 14.33 -16.68
N GLY A 6 -43.61 15.52 -16.15
CA GLY A 6 -43.46 16.72 -16.94
C GLY A 6 -42.49 16.53 -18.11
N ALA A 7 -42.81 17.20 -19.24
CA ALA A 7 -42.09 17.15 -20.49
C ALA A 7 -40.61 17.60 -20.35
N GLY A 8 -39.70 16.64 -20.10
CA GLY A 8 -38.29 16.90 -20.05
C GLY A 8 -37.48 15.62 -20.16
N ARG A 9 -36.90 15.36 -21.30
CA ARG A 9 -36.18 14.21 -21.83
C ARG A 9 -37.00 12.91 -21.77
N ALA A 10 -37.24 12.32 -22.94
CA ALA A 10 -37.92 11.04 -23.10
C ALA A 10 -37.29 9.99 -22.18
N THR A 11 -38.10 9.11 -21.59
CA THR A 11 -37.67 7.97 -20.84
C THR A 11 -36.78 7.09 -21.74
N VAL A 12 -35.49 7.07 -21.48
CA VAL A 12 -34.52 6.26 -22.23
C VAL A 12 -34.13 5.07 -21.33
N PRO A 13 -34.34 3.83 -21.81
CA PRO A 13 -33.92 2.64 -21.03
C PRO A 13 -32.45 2.65 -20.72
N GLN A 14 -32.07 2.08 -19.57
CA GLN A 14 -30.67 1.96 -19.15
C GLN A 14 -29.83 1.10 -20.12
N SER A 15 -30.46 0.30 -20.95
CA SER A 15 -29.83 -0.45 -22.05
C SER A 15 -29.50 0.40 -23.30
N CYS A 16 -29.82 1.69 -23.28
CA CYS A 16 -29.49 2.67 -24.34
C CYS A 16 -28.66 3.81 -23.78
N LYS A 17 -27.78 4.39 -24.59
CA LYS A 17 -26.98 5.57 -24.18
C LYS A 17 -27.84 6.82 -24.09
N ILE A 18 -27.56 7.64 -23.07
CA ILE A 18 -28.05 9.03 -22.97
C ILE A 18 -26.92 10.05 -23.18
N ASP A 19 -25.67 9.59 -23.17
CA ASP A 19 -24.51 10.43 -23.38
C ASP A 19 -23.45 9.66 -24.19
N ILE A 20 -22.67 10.38 -25.00
CA ILE A 20 -21.62 9.78 -25.84
C ILE A 20 -20.49 9.15 -25.00
N ASP A 21 -20.22 9.70 -23.83
CA ASP A 21 -19.15 9.26 -22.94
C ASP A 21 -19.54 8.04 -22.09
N GLN A 22 -20.80 7.59 -22.15
CA GLN A 22 -21.20 6.36 -21.48
C GLN A 22 -20.58 5.13 -22.12
N VAL A 23 -20.28 4.15 -21.29
CA VAL A 23 -19.77 2.82 -21.69
C VAL A 23 -20.75 1.73 -21.26
N ALA A 24 -20.74 0.62 -21.99
CA ALA A 24 -21.52 -0.54 -21.56
C ALA A 24 -20.92 -1.13 -20.29
N ASN A 25 -21.76 -1.45 -19.30
CA ASN A 25 -21.39 -2.28 -18.17
C ASN A 25 -21.49 -3.77 -18.55
N HIS A 26 -21.15 -4.67 -17.62
CA HIS A 26 -21.10 -6.12 -17.88
C HIS A 26 -22.50 -6.76 -17.89
N ALA A 27 -23.49 -6.09 -17.33
CA ALA A 27 -24.88 -6.52 -17.29
C ALA A 27 -25.70 -6.09 -18.54
N GLY A 28 -25.11 -5.31 -19.45
CA GLY A 28 -25.75 -4.83 -20.69
C GLY A 28 -26.41 -3.46 -20.60
N GLY A 29 -26.21 -2.71 -19.50
CA GLY A 29 -26.63 -1.32 -19.37
C GLY A 29 -25.52 -0.33 -19.74
N PHE A 30 -25.83 0.95 -19.76
CA PHE A 30 -24.87 2.03 -20.02
C PHE A 30 -24.69 2.92 -18.80
N VAL A 31 -23.44 3.13 -18.43
CA VAL A 31 -22.95 3.87 -17.25
C VAL A 31 -21.74 4.70 -17.63
N TRP A 32 -21.24 5.54 -16.72
CA TRP A 32 -19.98 6.25 -16.94
C TRP A 32 -18.79 5.45 -16.44
N LYS A 33 -17.63 5.78 -16.97
CA LYS A 33 -16.36 5.23 -16.55
C LYS A 33 -15.70 6.18 -15.56
N LEU A 34 -15.18 5.63 -14.46
CA LEU A 34 -14.33 6.37 -13.54
C LEU A 34 -13.06 6.87 -14.26
N SER A 35 -12.58 8.04 -13.87
CA SER A 35 -11.23 8.47 -14.24
C SER A 35 -10.19 7.47 -13.72
N ASP A 36 -9.03 7.42 -14.37
CA ASP A 36 -7.95 6.52 -13.91
C ASP A 36 -7.56 6.79 -12.45
N LEU A 37 -7.64 8.05 -11.96
CA LEU A 37 -7.37 8.41 -10.57
C LEU A 37 -8.44 7.89 -9.60
N GLU A 38 -9.72 8.03 -9.92
CA GLU A 38 -10.81 7.49 -9.09
C GLU A 38 -10.77 5.97 -9.06
N HIS A 39 -10.51 5.34 -10.20
CA HIS A 39 -10.35 3.88 -10.29
C HIS A 39 -9.12 3.41 -9.48
N ALA A 40 -7.99 4.12 -9.57
CA ALA A 40 -6.82 3.85 -8.73
C ALA A 40 -7.15 3.98 -7.25
N ASN A 41 -7.86 5.03 -6.82
CA ASN A 41 -8.28 5.21 -5.44
C ASN A 41 -9.16 4.03 -4.96
N ARG A 42 -10.14 3.61 -5.76
CA ARG A 42 -10.98 2.45 -5.47
C ARG A 42 -10.16 1.18 -5.32
N TYR A 43 -9.21 0.93 -6.22
CA TYR A 43 -8.30 -0.21 -6.14
C TYR A 43 -7.39 -0.16 -4.91
N LEU A 44 -6.82 0.99 -4.59
CA LEU A 44 -5.91 1.14 -3.43
C LEU A 44 -6.61 0.84 -2.11
N ILE A 45 -7.88 1.21 -1.97
CA ILE A 45 -8.68 0.99 -0.77
C ILE A 45 -9.19 -0.46 -0.70
N MET A 46 -9.75 -0.98 -1.80
CA MET A 46 -10.46 -2.26 -1.83
C MET A 46 -9.59 -3.43 -2.25
N GLY A 47 -8.59 -3.20 -3.12
CA GLY A 47 -7.86 -4.27 -3.80
C GLY A 47 -8.68 -4.93 -4.90
N ALA A 48 -8.07 -5.89 -5.60
CA ALA A 48 -8.75 -6.68 -6.62
C ALA A 48 -8.65 -8.20 -6.35
N LYS A 49 -7.85 -8.61 -5.36
CA LYS A 49 -7.63 -10.03 -5.03
C LYS A 49 -8.83 -10.59 -4.27
N ASP A 50 -9.33 -11.71 -4.75
CA ASP A 50 -10.49 -12.44 -4.19
C ASP A 50 -11.77 -11.57 -4.14
N ASN A 51 -11.77 -10.48 -4.87
CA ASN A 51 -12.88 -9.55 -4.98
C ASN A 51 -13.61 -9.87 -6.30
N GLY A 52 -14.18 -11.08 -6.35
CA GLY A 52 -14.94 -11.51 -7.50
C GLY A 52 -16.11 -10.57 -7.72
N ASN A 53 -16.04 -9.76 -8.78
CA ASN A 53 -17.24 -9.16 -9.30
C ASN A 53 -18.11 -10.29 -9.87
N PHE A 54 -19.43 -10.21 -9.75
CA PHE A 54 -20.34 -11.21 -10.28
C PHE A 54 -20.14 -11.47 -11.79
N TYR A 55 -19.81 -10.41 -12.53
CA TYR A 55 -19.65 -10.42 -13.99
C TYR A 55 -18.20 -10.51 -14.46
N GLN A 56 -17.22 -10.36 -13.59
CA GLN A 56 -15.78 -10.34 -13.94
C GLN A 56 -14.99 -11.28 -13.06
N THR A 57 -13.95 -11.87 -13.62
CA THR A 57 -12.96 -12.62 -12.84
C THR A 57 -12.04 -11.67 -12.07
N THR A 58 -11.47 -12.14 -10.96
CA THR A 58 -10.43 -11.42 -10.19
C THR A 58 -9.27 -10.97 -11.09
N GLU A 59 -8.92 -11.76 -12.12
CA GLU A 59 -7.85 -11.44 -13.05
C GLU A 59 -8.22 -10.26 -13.96
N GLN A 60 -9.47 -10.20 -14.46
CA GLN A 60 -9.97 -9.10 -15.28
C GLN A 60 -9.97 -7.79 -14.49
N VAL A 61 -10.58 -7.77 -13.31
CA VAL A 61 -10.59 -6.59 -12.41
C VAL A 61 -9.18 -6.14 -12.07
N SER A 62 -8.29 -7.10 -11.75
CA SER A 62 -6.89 -6.82 -11.44
C SER A 62 -6.17 -6.16 -12.63
N THR A 63 -6.43 -6.65 -13.84
CA THR A 63 -5.85 -6.12 -15.08
C THR A 63 -6.28 -4.69 -15.36
N GLU A 64 -7.56 -4.39 -15.19
CA GLU A 64 -8.11 -3.04 -15.36
C GLU A 64 -7.51 -2.05 -14.36
N CYS A 65 -7.47 -2.44 -13.06
CA CYS A 65 -6.88 -1.62 -12.01
C CYS A 65 -5.40 -1.31 -12.28
N HIS A 66 -4.63 -2.33 -12.66
CA HIS A 66 -3.22 -2.16 -12.98
C HIS A 66 -3.01 -1.31 -14.23
N THR A 67 -3.93 -1.39 -15.21
CA THR A 67 -3.90 -0.54 -16.41
C THR A 67 -4.07 0.93 -16.04
N SER A 68 -5.04 1.28 -15.18
CA SER A 68 -5.24 2.65 -14.71
C SER A 68 -4.02 3.17 -13.95
N ILE A 69 -3.43 2.38 -13.04
CA ILE A 69 -2.20 2.75 -12.33
C ILE A 69 -1.05 3.04 -13.33
N LEU A 70 -0.84 2.18 -14.33
CA LEU A 70 0.23 2.39 -15.32
C LEU A 70 -0.01 3.59 -16.22
N ARG A 71 -1.28 3.89 -16.59
CA ARG A 71 -1.63 5.10 -17.34
C ARG A 71 -1.29 6.37 -16.55
N ILE A 72 -1.64 6.42 -15.25
CA ILE A 72 -1.30 7.55 -14.38
C ILE A 72 0.23 7.71 -14.28
N ILE A 73 0.97 6.62 -14.07
CA ILE A 73 2.43 6.66 -13.98
C ILE A 73 3.04 7.25 -15.26
N ARG A 74 2.48 6.90 -16.42
CA ARG A 74 2.95 7.34 -17.74
C ARG A 74 2.32 8.63 -18.23
N SER A 75 1.29 9.14 -17.57
CA SER A 75 0.61 10.39 -17.96
C SER A 75 1.62 11.50 -18.20
N LYS A 76 1.44 12.25 -19.27
CA LYS A 76 2.24 13.46 -19.54
C LYS A 76 1.93 14.59 -18.57
N ASN A 77 0.74 14.57 -17.97
CA ASN A 77 0.35 15.52 -16.94
C ASN A 77 1.07 15.20 -15.62
N PRO A 78 1.96 16.05 -15.14
CA PRO A 78 2.70 15.82 -13.90
C PRO A 78 1.78 15.78 -12.67
N THR A 79 0.64 16.46 -12.74
CA THR A 79 -0.34 16.53 -11.65
C THR A 79 -0.97 15.16 -11.34
N ASP A 80 -1.23 14.31 -12.35
CA ASP A 80 -1.82 12.99 -12.14
C ASP A 80 -0.89 12.08 -11.33
N PHE A 81 0.40 12.09 -11.68
CA PHE A 81 1.39 11.30 -10.95
C PHE A 81 1.56 11.80 -9.51
N LYS A 82 1.53 13.13 -9.30
CA LYS A 82 1.57 13.72 -7.95
C LYS A 82 0.36 13.28 -7.14
N LYS A 83 -0.85 13.37 -7.69
CA LYS A 83 -2.08 12.91 -7.03
C LYS A 83 -2.01 11.43 -6.65
N LEU A 84 -1.48 10.57 -7.53
CA LEU A 84 -1.23 9.15 -7.19
C LEU A 84 -0.28 9.02 -6.00
N CYS A 85 0.82 9.76 -5.97
CA CYS A 85 1.76 9.76 -4.86
C CYS A 85 1.11 10.21 -3.55
N ASP A 86 0.32 11.27 -3.59
CA ASP A 86 -0.40 11.79 -2.43
C ASP A 86 -1.41 10.76 -1.90
N MET A 87 -2.17 10.09 -2.79
CA MET A 87 -3.09 9.00 -2.42
C MET A 87 -2.35 7.81 -1.79
N LEU A 88 -1.22 7.37 -2.35
CA LEU A 88 -0.41 6.27 -1.79
C LEU A 88 0.05 6.58 -0.37
N LYS A 89 0.52 7.81 -0.15
CA LYS A 89 0.92 8.30 1.17
C LYS A 89 -0.27 8.34 2.13
N GLU A 90 -1.33 9.01 1.76
CA GLU A 90 -2.50 9.22 2.60
C GLU A 90 -3.13 7.88 3.02
N ILE A 91 -3.42 7.00 2.06
CA ILE A 91 -4.01 5.68 2.31
C ILE A 91 -3.11 4.84 3.23
N SER A 92 -1.78 4.89 3.01
CA SER A 92 -0.85 4.16 3.87
C SER A 92 -0.78 4.73 5.28
N VAL A 93 -0.56 6.05 5.42
CA VAL A 93 -0.31 6.70 6.71
C VAL A 93 -1.57 6.74 7.56
N LYS A 94 -2.72 7.08 6.96
CA LYS A 94 -4.02 7.14 7.67
C LYS A 94 -4.65 5.75 7.86
N GLY A 95 -4.14 4.70 7.19
CA GLY A 95 -4.67 3.33 7.31
C GLY A 95 -6.06 3.17 6.71
N LEU A 96 -6.34 3.85 5.59
CA LEU A 96 -7.65 3.86 4.94
C LEU A 96 -7.97 2.55 4.22
N ALA A 97 -6.96 1.72 3.91
CA ALA A 97 -7.14 0.42 3.27
C ALA A 97 -6.98 -0.71 4.28
N ALA A 98 -7.85 -1.72 4.20
CA ALA A 98 -7.76 -2.92 5.03
C ALA A 98 -6.50 -3.75 4.73
N ARG A 99 -5.97 -3.66 3.51
CA ARG A 99 -4.76 -4.35 3.04
C ARG A 99 -3.78 -3.36 2.43
N GLN A 100 -2.50 -3.60 2.64
CA GLN A 100 -1.43 -2.73 2.11
C GLN A 100 -0.82 -3.24 0.80
N GLU A 101 -1.20 -4.44 0.34
CA GLU A 101 -0.69 -5.01 -0.91
C GLU A 101 -0.92 -4.10 -2.12
N PRO A 102 -2.12 -3.55 -2.38
CA PRO A 102 -2.34 -2.65 -3.52
C PRO A 102 -1.45 -1.41 -3.47
N THR A 103 -1.32 -0.79 -2.29
CA THR A 103 -0.50 0.41 -2.09
C THR A 103 0.98 0.13 -2.36
N LEU A 104 1.52 -0.96 -1.80
CA LEU A 104 2.92 -1.32 -1.98
C LEU A 104 3.24 -1.76 -3.41
N LEU A 105 2.30 -2.46 -4.08
CA LEU A 105 2.45 -2.86 -5.48
C LEU A 105 2.43 -1.64 -6.42
N SER A 106 1.51 -0.70 -6.18
CA SER A 106 1.43 0.55 -6.96
C SER A 106 2.66 1.44 -6.73
N LEU A 107 3.18 1.50 -5.50
CA LEU A 107 4.43 2.18 -5.20
C LEU A 107 5.62 1.53 -5.93
N ALA A 108 5.70 0.20 -5.93
CA ALA A 108 6.73 -0.52 -6.68
C ALA A 108 6.63 -0.23 -8.18
N ALA A 109 5.41 -0.22 -8.75
CA ALA A 109 5.19 0.14 -10.14
C ALA A 109 5.64 1.59 -10.43
N ALA A 110 5.31 2.54 -9.54
CA ALA A 110 5.77 3.93 -9.68
C ALA A 110 7.31 4.04 -9.64
N ILE A 111 7.98 3.29 -8.75
CA ILE A 111 9.46 3.27 -8.67
C ILE A 111 10.08 2.66 -9.94
N VAL A 112 9.51 1.58 -10.47
CA VAL A 112 10.08 0.83 -11.59
C VAL A 112 9.78 1.50 -12.94
N PHE A 113 8.54 1.97 -13.15
CA PHE A 113 8.05 2.43 -14.44
C PHE A 113 7.96 3.94 -14.60
N ALA A 114 8.37 4.73 -13.58
CA ALA A 114 8.43 6.19 -13.70
C ALA A 114 9.24 6.59 -14.95
N PRO A 115 8.69 7.42 -15.85
CA PRO A 115 9.33 7.78 -17.11
C PRO A 115 10.46 8.82 -16.95
N SER A 116 10.50 9.55 -15.84
CA SER A 116 11.51 10.58 -15.56
C SER A 116 12.18 10.37 -14.21
N ALA A 117 13.38 10.94 -14.05
CA ALA A 117 14.11 10.93 -12.78
C ALA A 117 13.34 11.65 -11.67
N GLU A 118 12.64 12.74 -12.00
CA GLU A 118 11.82 13.51 -11.07
C GLU A 118 10.68 12.66 -10.51
N LYS A 119 9.86 12.05 -11.37
CA LYS A 119 8.76 11.15 -10.94
C LYS A 119 9.29 9.98 -10.12
N LYS A 120 10.43 9.41 -10.53
CA LYS A 120 11.08 8.35 -9.76
C LYS A 120 11.53 8.83 -8.38
N ALA A 121 12.09 10.04 -8.27
CA ALA A 121 12.47 10.62 -6.99
C ALA A 121 11.26 10.84 -6.08
N MET A 122 10.12 11.32 -6.62
CA MET A 122 8.86 11.45 -5.88
C MET A 122 8.39 10.10 -5.32
N ALA A 123 8.37 9.04 -6.14
CA ALA A 123 7.99 7.70 -5.69
C ALA A 123 8.95 7.15 -4.62
N LEU A 124 10.27 7.36 -4.77
CA LEU A 124 11.27 6.93 -3.79
C LEU A 124 11.14 7.66 -2.45
N ALA A 125 10.72 8.93 -2.46
CA ALA A 125 10.49 9.70 -1.24
C ALA A 125 9.37 9.12 -0.36
N LEU A 126 8.40 8.37 -0.96
CA LEU A 126 7.30 7.74 -0.23
C LEU A 126 7.69 6.45 0.49
N VAL A 127 8.82 5.82 0.12
CA VAL A 127 9.23 4.52 0.68
C VAL A 127 9.30 4.54 2.21
N PRO A 128 9.95 5.51 2.88
CA PRO A 128 10.01 5.55 4.33
C PRO A 128 8.65 5.71 5.01
N GLU A 129 7.69 6.37 4.34
CA GLU A 129 6.35 6.63 4.88
C GLU A 129 5.40 5.44 4.68
N CYS A 130 5.49 4.76 3.54
CA CYS A 130 4.65 3.60 3.23
C CYS A 130 5.18 2.30 3.86
N VAL A 131 6.49 2.17 4.08
CA VAL A 131 7.12 1.00 4.69
C VAL A 131 7.15 1.16 6.21
N ARG A 132 6.05 0.81 6.87
CA ARG A 132 5.88 1.03 8.32
C ARG A 132 6.32 -0.15 9.18
N ILE A 133 6.28 -1.36 8.65
CA ILE A 133 6.65 -2.61 9.34
C ILE A 133 7.53 -3.49 8.43
N PRO A 134 8.30 -4.44 8.99
CA PRO A 134 9.18 -5.31 8.19
C PRO A 134 8.47 -6.06 7.07
N THR A 135 7.22 -6.48 7.30
CA THR A 135 6.42 -7.14 6.27
C THR A 135 6.26 -6.27 5.02
N HIS A 136 6.08 -4.95 5.19
CA HIS A 136 6.00 -4.02 4.06
C HIS A 136 7.34 -3.92 3.32
N ALA A 137 8.47 -3.96 4.04
CA ALA A 137 9.80 -3.96 3.44
C ALA A 137 10.01 -5.20 2.56
N PHE A 138 9.66 -6.40 3.07
CA PHE A 138 9.73 -7.65 2.30
C PHE A 138 8.86 -7.61 1.05
N MET A 139 7.59 -7.18 1.19
CA MET A 139 6.63 -7.12 0.08
C MET A 139 7.07 -6.14 -0.99
N LEU A 140 7.43 -4.90 -0.60
CA LEU A 140 7.91 -3.89 -1.54
C LEU A 140 9.16 -4.35 -2.28
N SER A 141 10.10 -4.99 -1.57
CA SER A 141 11.33 -5.55 -2.15
C SER A 141 11.02 -6.63 -3.20
N GLY A 142 10.10 -7.52 -2.88
CA GLY A 142 9.61 -8.54 -3.81
C GLY A 142 8.98 -7.93 -5.05
N TYR A 143 8.05 -6.98 -4.87
CA TYR A 143 7.37 -6.33 -6.00
C TYR A 143 8.32 -5.53 -6.89
N VAL A 144 9.26 -4.77 -6.31
CA VAL A 144 10.27 -4.04 -7.09
C VAL A 144 11.15 -5.01 -7.87
N SER A 145 11.58 -6.13 -7.26
CA SER A 145 12.37 -7.16 -7.95
C SER A 145 11.61 -7.78 -9.11
N ASP A 146 10.37 -8.20 -8.87
CA ASP A 146 9.54 -8.87 -9.88
C ASP A 146 9.17 -7.94 -11.05
N LEU A 147 8.77 -6.69 -10.73
CA LEU A 147 8.41 -5.69 -11.75
C LEU A 147 9.63 -5.24 -12.55
N SER A 148 10.81 -5.17 -11.93
CA SER A 148 12.05 -4.82 -12.63
C SER A 148 12.42 -5.81 -13.72
N GLN A 149 12.08 -7.10 -13.56
CA GLN A 149 12.27 -8.15 -14.57
C GLN A 149 11.29 -8.01 -15.76
N CYS A 150 10.20 -7.27 -15.57
CA CYS A 150 9.19 -7.05 -16.60
C CYS A 150 9.43 -5.76 -17.41
N LYS A 151 10.48 -5.00 -17.12
CA LYS A 151 10.77 -3.74 -17.79
C LYS A 151 11.21 -4.01 -19.23
N PRO A 152 10.54 -3.41 -20.25
CA PRO A 152 10.93 -3.59 -21.64
C PRO A 152 12.38 -3.14 -21.90
N GLY A 153 13.13 -3.86 -22.71
CA GLY A 153 14.46 -3.46 -23.21
C GLY A 153 15.62 -3.59 -22.23
N LYS A 154 15.47 -4.25 -21.09
CA LYS A 154 16.59 -4.59 -20.20
C LYS A 154 16.83 -6.10 -20.15
N GLU A 155 18.08 -6.50 -20.37
CA GLU A 155 18.57 -7.79 -19.90
C GLU A 155 18.26 -7.96 -18.41
N LYS A 156 18.00 -9.20 -17.99
CA LYS A 156 17.62 -9.59 -16.62
C LYS A 156 18.35 -8.74 -15.58
N GLY A 157 17.59 -7.93 -14.86
CA GLY A 157 18.07 -6.82 -14.08
C GLY A 157 19.15 -7.19 -13.06
N LYS A 158 20.23 -6.46 -13.08
CA LYS A 158 21.34 -6.54 -12.11
C LYS A 158 20.94 -5.83 -10.80
N GLY A 159 19.99 -6.41 -10.02
CA GLY A 159 19.70 -5.95 -8.66
C GLY A 159 18.92 -4.62 -8.53
N TRP A 160 18.81 -4.12 -7.31
CA TRP A 160 18.10 -2.88 -7.00
C TRP A 160 18.95 -1.64 -7.33
N GLY A 161 18.35 -0.62 -7.92
CA GLY A 161 19.03 0.66 -8.14
C GLY A 161 19.42 1.35 -6.82
N SER A 162 20.49 2.15 -6.84
CA SER A 162 21.01 2.86 -5.66
C SER A 162 19.95 3.70 -4.94
N GLY A 163 19.07 4.38 -5.68
CA GLY A 163 17.98 5.18 -5.13
C GLY A 163 17.00 4.37 -4.29
N PHE A 164 16.58 3.18 -4.76
CA PHE A 164 15.68 2.32 -3.99
C PHE A 164 16.37 1.77 -2.74
N ARG A 165 17.63 1.32 -2.87
CA ARG A 165 18.42 0.89 -1.70
C ARG A 165 18.51 1.98 -0.64
N LYS A 166 18.87 3.21 -1.03
CA LYS A 166 18.96 4.36 -0.12
C LYS A 166 17.61 4.70 0.53
N ALA A 167 16.51 4.63 -0.22
CA ALA A 167 15.18 4.91 0.31
C ALA A 167 14.72 3.83 1.31
N LEU A 168 14.91 2.55 0.98
CA LEU A 168 14.51 1.45 1.85
C LEU A 168 15.44 1.27 3.06
N SER A 169 16.74 1.60 2.94
CA SER A 169 17.67 1.54 4.06
C SER A 169 17.24 2.43 5.23
N LYS A 170 16.55 3.54 4.95
CA LYS A 170 16.01 4.41 6.01
C LYS A 170 15.07 3.66 6.96
N PHE A 171 14.38 2.62 6.49
CA PHE A 171 13.54 1.78 7.36
C PHE A 171 14.34 1.15 8.51
N TYR A 172 15.59 0.74 8.24
CA TYR A 172 16.47 0.10 9.23
C TYR A 172 17.31 1.13 10.00
N THR A 173 17.80 2.18 9.33
CA THR A 173 18.77 3.12 9.90
C THR A 173 18.15 4.27 10.69
N SER A 174 16.84 4.50 10.58
CA SER A 174 16.12 5.54 11.35
C SER A 174 15.56 5.04 12.68
N ARG A 175 15.59 3.72 12.94
CA ARG A 175 15.06 3.12 14.17
C ARG A 175 16.13 3.01 15.23
N ARG A 176 15.73 3.22 16.50
CA ARG A 176 16.59 2.95 17.64
C ARG A 176 16.75 1.45 17.85
N GLY A 177 17.81 1.05 18.51
CA GLY A 177 18.21 -0.36 18.69
C GLY A 177 17.09 -1.28 19.16
N LEU A 178 16.36 -0.92 20.22
CA LEU A 178 15.27 -1.75 20.76
C LEU A 178 14.06 -1.85 19.81
N GLU A 179 13.70 -0.76 19.13
CA GLU A 179 12.65 -0.77 18.11
C GLU A 179 13.02 -1.68 16.94
N LEU A 180 14.27 -1.59 16.50
CA LEU A 180 14.80 -2.43 15.44
C LEU A 180 14.88 -3.90 15.86
N ALA A 181 15.35 -4.19 17.08
CA ALA A 181 15.39 -5.55 17.65
C ALA A 181 13.99 -6.18 17.67
N THR A 182 13.01 -5.43 18.14
CA THR A 182 11.60 -5.87 18.10
C THR A 182 11.13 -6.14 16.67
N ALA A 183 11.42 -5.25 15.73
CA ALA A 183 10.98 -5.40 14.34
C ALA A 183 11.58 -6.66 13.67
N VAL A 184 12.88 -6.89 13.79
CA VAL A 184 13.55 -8.02 13.13
C VAL A 184 13.22 -9.37 13.75
N THR A 185 13.01 -9.42 15.07
CA THR A 185 12.66 -10.67 15.79
C THR A 185 11.19 -11.03 15.66
N LYS A 186 10.30 -10.03 15.54
CA LYS A 186 8.88 -10.22 15.29
C LYS A 186 8.57 -10.76 13.89
N TYR A 187 9.27 -10.29 12.88
CA TYR A 187 9.07 -10.65 11.47
C TYR A 187 10.37 -11.13 10.86
N LYS A 188 10.70 -12.43 11.07
CA LYS A 188 11.98 -13.02 10.63
C LYS A 188 12.07 -13.17 9.12
N ASN A 189 10.94 -13.52 8.48
CA ASN A 189 10.87 -13.74 7.03
C ASN A 189 9.45 -13.51 6.49
N ARG A 190 9.34 -13.18 5.21
CA ARG A 190 8.08 -13.17 4.46
C ARG A 190 8.35 -13.20 2.95
N GLU A 191 7.46 -13.85 2.20
CA GLU A 191 7.49 -13.88 0.74
C GLU A 191 8.83 -14.37 0.15
N GLY A 192 9.50 -15.27 0.86
CA GLY A 192 10.80 -15.79 0.48
C GLY A 192 11.99 -14.91 0.88
N TRP A 193 11.75 -13.71 1.45
CA TRP A 193 12.78 -12.81 1.94
C TRP A 193 13.00 -13.00 3.45
N ARG A 194 14.27 -12.97 3.88
CA ARG A 194 14.70 -12.94 5.28
C ARG A 194 15.31 -11.58 5.60
N GLN A 195 15.45 -11.26 6.89
CA GLN A 195 16.09 -10.01 7.31
C GLN A 195 17.52 -9.88 6.78
N GLU A 196 18.33 -10.94 6.87
CA GLU A 196 19.71 -10.93 6.35
C GLU A 196 19.78 -10.69 4.84
N ASP A 197 18.80 -11.17 4.06
CA ASP A 197 18.77 -10.95 2.61
C ASP A 197 18.55 -9.47 2.30
N LEU A 198 17.59 -8.81 3.00
CA LEU A 198 17.37 -7.37 2.82
C LEU A 198 18.59 -6.56 3.25
N LEU A 199 19.18 -6.85 4.43
CA LEU A 199 20.34 -6.11 4.92
C LEU A 199 21.54 -6.24 3.97
N ARG A 200 21.77 -7.42 3.38
CA ARG A 200 22.80 -7.61 2.35
C ARG A 200 22.51 -6.81 1.08
N MET A 201 21.26 -6.86 0.59
CA MET A 201 20.86 -6.14 -0.63
C MET A 201 20.88 -4.63 -0.47
N LEU A 202 20.65 -4.12 0.74
CA LEU A 202 20.67 -2.69 1.06
C LEU A 202 22.09 -2.14 1.20
N HIS A 203 23.10 -3.01 1.36
CA HIS A 203 24.50 -2.65 1.57
C HIS A 203 24.70 -1.68 2.75
N ILE A 204 23.95 -1.88 3.83
CA ILE A 204 24.12 -1.08 5.04
C ILE A 204 25.40 -1.53 5.73
N ASN A 205 26.32 -0.58 5.95
CA ASN A 205 27.50 -0.83 6.78
C ASN A 205 27.14 -0.57 8.25
N PRO A 206 27.11 -1.63 9.10
CA PRO A 206 26.78 -1.46 10.52
C PRO A 206 27.70 -0.47 11.26
N ALA A 207 28.99 -0.41 10.90
CA ALA A 207 29.93 0.49 11.53
C ALA A 207 29.64 1.99 11.31
N THR A 208 28.83 2.34 10.29
CA THR A 208 28.43 3.73 10.05
C THR A 208 27.15 4.14 10.79
N LEU A 209 26.55 3.24 11.55
CA LEU A 209 25.35 3.53 12.32
C LEU A 209 25.70 4.33 13.56
N LYS A 210 25.00 5.44 13.78
CA LYS A 210 25.14 6.24 14.99
C LYS A 210 24.58 5.56 16.24
N ASP A 211 23.68 4.61 16.06
CA ASP A 211 23.01 3.86 17.12
C ASP A 211 23.71 2.51 17.32
N PHE A 212 24.39 2.33 18.44
CA PHE A 212 25.11 1.11 18.77
C PHE A 212 24.18 -0.08 19.03
N GLY A 213 22.98 0.18 19.52
CA GLY A 213 21.95 -0.85 19.64
C GLY A 213 21.55 -1.41 18.27
N ALA A 214 21.34 -0.55 17.27
CA ALA A 214 21.08 -0.98 15.90
C ALA A 214 22.26 -1.77 15.31
N HIS A 215 23.50 -1.38 15.59
CA HIS A 215 24.68 -2.16 15.20
C HIS A 215 24.65 -3.57 15.79
N LEU A 216 24.33 -3.68 17.07
CA LEU A 216 24.20 -5.00 17.75
C LEU A 216 23.09 -5.84 17.12
N VAL A 217 21.95 -5.23 16.75
CA VAL A 217 20.86 -5.95 16.07
C VAL A 217 21.31 -6.51 14.71
N PHE A 218 22.06 -5.76 13.93
CA PHE A 218 22.60 -6.27 12.65
C PHE A 218 23.57 -7.44 12.90
N LYS A 219 24.43 -7.32 13.90
CA LYS A 219 25.35 -8.39 14.28
C LYS A 219 24.60 -9.64 14.70
N TYR A 220 23.54 -9.50 15.50
CA TYR A 220 22.63 -10.58 15.87
C TYR A 220 22.03 -11.27 14.64
N VAL A 221 21.44 -10.52 13.71
CA VAL A 221 20.82 -11.08 12.51
C VAL A 221 21.84 -11.88 11.69
N PHE A 222 23.04 -11.34 11.48
CA PHE A 222 24.07 -12.03 10.68
C PHE A 222 24.69 -13.23 11.41
N ALA A 223 24.87 -13.18 12.72
CA ALA A 223 25.36 -14.30 13.51
C ALA A 223 24.36 -15.47 13.49
N CYS A 224 23.06 -15.19 13.73
CA CYS A 224 22.01 -16.19 13.63
C CYS A 224 21.94 -16.80 12.22
N ALA A 225 22.05 -15.98 11.16
CA ALA A 225 22.04 -16.45 9.78
C ALA A 225 23.23 -17.35 9.42
N LYS A 226 24.37 -17.21 10.10
CA LYS A 226 25.56 -18.06 9.97
C LYS A 226 25.53 -19.30 10.86
N GLY A 227 24.56 -19.41 11.78
CA GLY A 227 24.48 -20.50 12.77
C GLY A 227 25.38 -20.29 13.99
N GLU A 228 25.94 -19.09 14.17
CA GLU A 228 26.86 -18.76 15.27
C GLU A 228 26.07 -18.38 16.55
N THR A 229 25.18 -19.28 16.98
CA THR A 229 24.26 -19.04 18.09
C THR A 229 24.96 -18.92 19.44
N ASP A 230 26.02 -19.72 19.70
CA ASP A 230 26.76 -19.66 20.96
C ASP A 230 27.61 -18.40 21.06
N PHE A 231 28.21 -17.98 19.94
CA PHE A 231 28.94 -16.73 19.86
C PHE A 231 28.03 -15.53 20.19
N ILE A 232 26.87 -15.45 19.55
CA ILE A 232 25.98 -14.29 19.75
C ILE A 232 25.37 -14.31 21.15
N ARG A 233 25.04 -15.49 21.72
CA ARG A 233 24.54 -15.60 23.09
C ARG A 233 25.56 -15.08 24.09
N LYS A 234 26.83 -15.51 23.96
CA LYS A 234 27.92 -15.02 24.81
C LYS A 234 28.12 -13.52 24.67
N LEU A 235 28.16 -13.03 23.43
CA LEU A 235 28.32 -11.58 23.14
C LEU A 235 27.21 -10.74 23.80
N LEU A 236 25.95 -11.17 23.71
CA LEU A 236 24.81 -10.46 24.32
C LEU A 236 24.95 -10.42 25.84
N THR A 237 25.35 -11.55 26.47
CA THR A 237 25.56 -11.64 27.91
C THR A 237 26.72 -10.74 28.36
N ASP A 238 27.84 -10.77 27.64
CA ASP A 238 29.03 -9.97 27.94
C ASP A 238 28.75 -8.45 27.79
N ILE A 239 27.98 -8.03 26.77
CA ILE A 239 27.57 -6.62 26.58
C ILE A 239 26.62 -6.19 27.71
N ALA A 240 25.64 -7.06 28.08
CA ALA A 240 24.71 -6.74 29.17
C ALA A 240 25.40 -6.59 30.52
N ALA A 241 26.51 -7.28 30.73
CA ALA A 241 27.34 -7.23 31.94
C ALA A 241 28.46 -6.20 31.91
N ALA A 242 28.67 -5.51 30.77
CA ALA A 242 29.75 -4.53 30.60
C ALA A 242 29.55 -3.32 31.51
N LYS A 243 30.58 -2.96 32.27
CA LYS A 243 30.55 -1.80 33.18
C LYS A 243 30.94 -0.48 32.54
N THR A 244 31.71 -0.52 31.46
CA THR A 244 32.22 0.65 30.76
C THR A 244 31.84 0.65 29.31
N HIS A 245 31.66 1.84 28.72
CA HIS A 245 31.31 2.03 27.30
C HIS A 245 32.39 1.43 26.38
N GLU A 246 33.65 1.64 26.68
CA GLU A 246 34.79 1.09 25.93
C GLU A 246 34.75 -0.42 25.85
N ARG A 247 34.47 -1.09 26.98
CA ARG A 247 34.35 -2.55 26.99
C ARG A 247 33.21 -3.04 26.14
N ALA A 248 32.04 -2.39 26.22
CA ALA A 248 30.90 -2.73 25.39
C ALA A 248 31.20 -2.54 23.89
N MET A 249 31.93 -1.50 23.54
CA MET A 249 32.31 -1.21 22.14
C MET A 249 33.35 -2.25 21.64
N GLN A 250 34.38 -2.59 22.43
CA GLN A 250 35.31 -3.65 22.07
C GLN A 250 34.61 -4.99 21.81
N LEU A 251 33.61 -5.33 22.63
CA LEU A 251 32.78 -6.52 22.44
C LEU A 251 31.93 -6.39 21.13
N LEU A 252 31.34 -5.23 20.88
CA LEU A 252 30.53 -5.00 19.71
C LEU A 252 31.38 -5.06 18.41
N GLU A 253 32.66 -4.73 18.45
CA GLU A 253 33.56 -4.80 17.29
C GLU A 253 34.09 -6.21 17.04
N THR A 254 33.99 -7.16 18.03
CA THR A 254 34.45 -8.54 17.87
C THR A 254 33.86 -9.17 16.60
N PRO A 255 34.67 -9.67 15.65
CA PRO A 255 34.17 -10.23 14.41
C PRO A 255 33.32 -11.50 14.63
N ILE A 256 32.28 -11.69 13.81
CA ILE A 256 31.52 -12.95 13.85
C ILE A 256 32.41 -14.06 13.32
N PRO A 257 32.62 -15.19 14.09
CA PRO A 257 33.45 -16.30 13.67
C PRO A 257 33.03 -16.82 12.27
N VAL A 258 34.01 -17.26 11.50
CA VAL A 258 33.77 -17.98 10.26
C VAL A 258 33.94 -19.47 10.61
N SER A 259 32.85 -20.18 10.82
CA SER A 259 32.93 -21.63 11.08
C SER A 259 33.53 -22.35 9.87
N GLN A 260 34.62 -23.05 10.07
CA GLN A 260 35.25 -23.89 9.04
C GLN A 260 34.51 -25.23 8.83
N LYS A 261 33.51 -25.55 9.61
CA LYS A 261 32.70 -26.75 9.39
C LYS A 261 31.63 -26.45 8.32
N PRO A 262 31.60 -27.16 7.21
CA PRO A 262 30.41 -27.18 6.39
C PRO A 262 29.35 -27.91 7.20
N THR A 263 28.54 -27.18 7.93
CA THR A 263 27.31 -27.73 8.45
C THR A 263 26.53 -28.25 7.25
N LYS A 264 26.31 -29.56 7.18
CA LYS A 264 25.39 -30.27 6.27
C LYS A 264 23.94 -29.87 6.49
N VAL A 265 23.71 -28.70 7.07
CA VAL A 265 22.50 -27.92 7.06
C VAL A 265 22.86 -26.54 6.47
N ALA A 266 23.68 -26.49 5.47
CA ALA A 266 23.35 -25.67 4.32
C ALA A 266 22.06 -26.31 3.81
N ALA A 267 20.92 -25.90 4.35
CA ALA A 267 19.78 -25.80 3.51
C ALA A 267 20.34 -25.15 2.25
N ALA A 268 20.53 -25.97 1.21
CA ALA A 268 20.93 -25.55 -0.12
C ALA A 268 20.33 -24.17 -0.27
N LYS A 269 21.09 -23.19 -0.78
CA LYS A 269 20.48 -21.98 -1.32
C LYS A 269 19.20 -22.44 -1.98
N ALA A 270 18.13 -22.54 -1.19
CA ALA A 270 16.85 -22.76 -1.77
C ALA A 270 16.80 -21.57 -2.69
N PRO A 271 16.89 -21.73 -4.01
CA PRO A 271 16.69 -20.63 -4.92
C PRO A 271 15.46 -20.01 -4.36
N ILE A 272 15.50 -18.69 -4.05
CA ILE A 272 14.30 -17.93 -3.69
C ILE A 272 13.20 -18.64 -4.45
N PRO A 273 12.31 -19.41 -3.81
CA PRO A 273 11.49 -20.36 -4.54
C PRO A 273 10.89 -19.56 -5.65
N ALA A 274 11.30 -19.87 -6.89
CA ALA A 274 10.81 -19.15 -8.04
C ALA A 274 9.32 -19.36 -7.95
N LYS A 275 8.61 -18.43 -7.33
CA LYS A 275 7.16 -18.43 -7.26
C LYS A 275 6.75 -18.67 -8.70
N ASP A 276 5.98 -19.71 -8.92
CA ASP A 276 5.40 -19.96 -10.23
C ASP A 276 4.91 -18.59 -10.73
N PRO A 277 5.57 -17.99 -11.74
CA PRO A 277 5.28 -16.64 -12.18
C PRO A 277 3.83 -16.47 -12.65
N LYS A 278 3.11 -17.60 -12.79
CA LYS A 278 1.70 -17.67 -13.18
C LYS A 278 0.70 -17.50 -12.01
N LYS A 279 1.14 -17.48 -10.73
CA LYS A 279 0.22 -17.48 -9.56
C LYS A 279 0.39 -16.30 -8.58
N GLY A 280 1.18 -15.28 -8.90
CA GLY A 280 1.42 -14.14 -7.99
C GLY A 280 0.60 -12.90 -8.31
N VAL A 281 0.42 -11.99 -7.33
CA VAL A 281 -0.22 -10.67 -7.49
C VAL A 281 0.42 -9.85 -8.62
N VAL A 282 1.67 -10.11 -8.94
CA VAL A 282 2.44 -9.49 -10.05
C VAL A 282 2.09 -10.07 -11.42
N ALA A 283 1.41 -11.23 -11.48
CA ALA A 283 1.06 -11.86 -12.78
C ALA A 283 0.11 -10.97 -13.60
N GLY A 284 -0.89 -10.35 -12.97
CA GLY A 284 -1.77 -9.39 -13.63
C GLY A 284 -1.02 -8.16 -14.16
N PHE A 285 -0.04 -7.65 -13.40
CA PHE A 285 0.82 -6.57 -13.89
C PHE A 285 1.67 -6.96 -15.09
N LYS A 286 2.16 -8.21 -15.17
CA LYS A 286 2.95 -8.69 -16.33
C LYS A 286 2.15 -8.67 -17.61
N ALA A 287 0.90 -9.13 -17.58
CA ALA A 287 0.01 -9.11 -18.75
C ALA A 287 -0.27 -7.67 -19.20
N VAL A 288 -0.54 -6.76 -18.27
CA VAL A 288 -0.79 -5.35 -18.54
C VAL A 288 0.45 -4.63 -19.06
N ILE A 289 1.63 -4.93 -18.52
CA ILE A 289 2.90 -4.35 -19.02
C ILE A 289 3.08 -4.68 -20.49
N GLN A 290 2.85 -5.93 -20.90
CA GLN A 290 2.93 -6.32 -22.31
C GLN A 290 1.92 -5.58 -23.19
N SER A 291 0.70 -5.34 -22.71
CA SER A 291 -0.32 -4.63 -23.48
C SER A 291 -0.11 -3.11 -23.52
N VAL A 292 0.34 -2.51 -22.43
CA VAL A 292 0.54 -1.04 -22.29
C VAL A 292 1.87 -0.58 -22.88
N PHE A 293 2.90 -1.43 -22.86
CA PHE A 293 4.22 -1.11 -23.43
C PHE A 293 4.38 -1.59 -24.90
N GLY A 294 3.41 -2.35 -25.44
CA GLY A 294 3.53 -2.99 -26.75
C GLY A 294 4.53 -4.14 -26.76
N SER A 295 4.45 -5.04 -27.73
CA SER A 295 5.59 -5.87 -28.09
C SER A 295 6.72 -4.92 -28.48
N ALA A 296 7.80 -4.90 -27.70
CA ALA A 296 8.99 -4.15 -28.05
C ALA A 296 9.39 -4.52 -29.49
N PRO A 297 9.68 -3.55 -30.37
CA PRO A 297 10.41 -3.89 -31.57
C PRO A 297 11.67 -4.65 -31.11
N ALA A 298 12.09 -5.65 -31.89
CA ALA A 298 13.27 -6.47 -31.62
C ALA A 298 14.41 -5.56 -31.11
N PRO A 299 15.18 -5.98 -30.10
CA PRO A 299 16.14 -5.10 -29.47
C PRO A 299 17.08 -4.57 -30.54
N VAL A 300 16.97 -3.29 -30.83
CA VAL A 300 18.08 -2.54 -31.40
C VAL A 300 19.12 -2.58 -30.30
N GLU A 301 20.23 -3.28 -30.55
CA GLU A 301 21.35 -3.34 -29.62
C GLU A 301 21.65 -1.93 -29.12
N ALA A 302 21.48 -1.72 -27.82
CA ALA A 302 21.82 -0.46 -27.19
C ALA A 302 23.35 -0.33 -27.34
N LYS A 303 23.80 0.47 -28.30
CA LYS A 303 25.21 0.77 -28.49
C LYS A 303 25.70 1.40 -27.20
N LYS A 304 26.78 0.84 -26.66
CA LYS A 304 27.49 1.37 -25.49
C LYS A 304 27.74 2.88 -25.71
N GLN A 305 27.32 3.71 -24.80
CA GLN A 305 27.53 5.17 -24.84
C GLN A 305 28.77 5.50 -24.02
N ILE A 306 29.60 6.39 -24.55
CA ILE A 306 30.84 6.86 -23.91
C ILE A 306 30.77 8.38 -23.80
N GLU A 307 31.11 8.89 -22.64
CA GLU A 307 31.15 10.35 -22.40
C GLU A 307 32.32 10.94 -23.15
N LYS A 308 32.05 11.92 -24.01
CA LYS A 308 33.05 12.72 -24.74
C LYS A 308 32.86 14.21 -24.47
N THR A 309 33.94 14.86 -24.10
CA THR A 309 33.95 16.31 -23.92
C THR A 309 34.39 17.00 -25.21
N ILE A 310 33.49 17.82 -25.79
CA ILE A 310 33.75 18.61 -26.98
C ILE A 310 34.03 20.06 -26.55
N LYS A 311 35.17 20.60 -26.97
CA LYS A 311 35.60 21.99 -26.66
C LYS A 311 35.54 22.83 -27.93
N PHE A 312 35.23 24.13 -27.75
CA PHE A 312 35.29 25.16 -28.77
C PHE A 312 36.12 26.32 -28.24
N GLN A 313 37.17 26.68 -28.97
CA GLN A 313 38.04 27.84 -28.64
C GLN A 313 37.36 29.11 -29.18
N ALA A 314 37.11 30.09 -28.31
CA ALA A 314 36.48 31.35 -28.70
C ALA A 314 37.44 32.51 -28.57
N THR A 315 37.43 33.43 -29.55
CA THR A 315 38.00 34.77 -29.42
C THR A 315 37.13 35.63 -28.51
N GLN A 316 37.64 36.71 -27.97
CA GLN A 316 37.03 37.48 -26.84
C GLN A 316 35.58 37.98 -27.06
N GLU A 317 35.03 37.97 -28.26
CA GLU A 317 33.72 38.55 -28.58
C GLU A 317 32.56 37.58 -28.73
N VAL A 318 32.72 36.27 -28.39
CA VAL A 318 31.64 35.27 -28.53
C VAL A 318 30.75 35.30 -27.31
N ALA A 319 29.47 35.70 -27.47
CA ALA A 319 28.50 35.76 -26.40
C ALA A 319 27.94 34.39 -26.04
N SER A 320 27.66 33.49 -27.01
CA SER A 320 27.12 32.17 -26.81
C SER A 320 27.57 31.17 -27.88
N VAL A 321 27.77 29.91 -27.46
CA VAL A 321 28.02 28.79 -28.36
C VAL A 321 27.06 27.67 -28.05
N GLN A 322 26.45 27.12 -29.09
CA GLN A 322 25.68 25.91 -29.06
C GLN A 322 26.31 24.85 -29.97
N ILE A 323 26.05 23.61 -29.71
CA ILE A 323 26.41 22.47 -30.57
C ILE A 323 25.16 21.69 -30.97
N ALA A 324 25.17 21.17 -32.18
CA ALA A 324 24.16 20.18 -32.62
C ALA A 324 24.92 19.00 -33.25
N THR A 325 24.42 17.77 -33.00
CA THR A 325 25.08 16.54 -33.47
C THR A 325 24.07 15.53 -34.00
N SER A 326 24.52 14.73 -34.96
CA SER A 326 23.76 13.62 -35.58
C SER A 326 23.29 12.60 -34.51
N ALA A 327 24.08 12.40 -33.45
CA ALA A 327 23.74 11.49 -32.35
C ALA A 327 22.42 11.86 -31.63
N PHE A 328 22.05 13.15 -31.63
CA PHE A 328 20.83 13.67 -30.99
C PHE A 328 19.86 14.32 -32.00
N GLY A 329 19.89 13.88 -33.26
CA GLY A 329 18.97 14.38 -34.30
C GLY A 329 19.09 15.87 -34.58
N TRP A 330 20.31 16.42 -34.49
CA TRP A 330 20.65 17.83 -34.73
C TRP A 330 19.95 18.83 -33.78
N LYS A 331 19.57 18.37 -32.57
CA LYS A 331 19.04 19.23 -31.50
C LYS A 331 20.14 20.16 -31.00
N ARG A 332 19.85 21.48 -30.90
CA ARG A 332 20.78 22.48 -30.40
C ARG A 332 20.93 22.40 -28.89
N MET A 333 22.16 22.37 -28.38
CA MET A 333 22.51 22.30 -26.95
C MET A 333 23.50 23.39 -26.61
N PHE A 334 23.28 24.12 -25.50
CA PHE A 334 24.18 25.17 -25.04
C PHE A 334 25.48 24.62 -24.44
N MET A 335 26.61 25.20 -24.82
CA MET A 335 27.93 24.90 -24.26
C MET A 335 28.22 25.82 -23.07
N ARG A 336 28.91 25.32 -22.07
CA ARG A 336 29.33 26.11 -20.91
C ARG A 336 30.66 26.85 -21.18
N ARG A 337 30.78 28.12 -20.78
CA ARG A 337 32.01 28.88 -20.81
C ARG A 337 32.99 28.34 -19.78
N VAL A 338 34.24 28.09 -20.17
CA VAL A 338 35.31 27.60 -19.29
C VAL A 338 36.28 28.71 -18.90
N GLN A 339 36.88 28.62 -17.71
CA GLN A 339 37.75 29.65 -17.16
C GLN A 339 39.03 29.90 -17.97
N THR A 340 39.47 28.92 -18.77
CA THR A 340 40.65 28.99 -19.64
C THR A 340 40.37 29.66 -20.99
N GLY A 341 39.19 30.26 -21.17
CA GLY A 341 38.73 30.84 -22.44
C GLY A 341 38.17 29.80 -23.41
N GLY A 342 36.93 30.03 -23.87
CA GLY A 342 36.21 29.13 -24.77
C GLY A 342 35.00 28.46 -24.14
N PHE A 343 34.47 27.44 -24.81
CA PHE A 343 33.24 26.73 -24.41
C PHE A 343 33.45 25.23 -24.44
N SER A 344 32.80 24.48 -23.54
CA SER A 344 32.83 23.03 -23.50
C SER A 344 31.46 22.41 -23.18
N ILE A 345 31.24 21.16 -23.63
CA ILE A 345 30.10 20.31 -23.30
C ILE A 345 30.54 18.85 -23.25
N SER A 346 30.09 18.12 -22.24
CA SER A 346 30.22 16.65 -22.19
C SER A 346 28.94 15.99 -22.67
N LEU A 347 29.05 15.05 -23.60
CA LEU A 347 27.95 14.32 -24.23
C LEU A 347 28.19 12.83 -24.14
N GLU A 348 27.19 12.05 -23.76
CA GLU A 348 27.20 10.59 -23.86
C GLU A 348 26.88 10.20 -25.31
N LEU A 349 27.88 9.75 -26.05
CA LEU A 349 27.77 9.39 -27.45
C LEU A 349 27.87 7.87 -27.64
N PRO A 350 27.04 7.26 -28.49
CA PRO A 350 27.18 5.85 -28.86
C PRO A 350 28.51 5.59 -29.57
N ILE A 351 29.05 4.36 -29.49
CA ILE A 351 30.22 3.96 -30.28
C ILE A 351 29.91 4.14 -31.75
N GLY A 352 30.79 4.84 -32.47
CA GLY A 352 30.66 5.15 -33.88
C GLY A 352 31.13 6.56 -34.22
N THR A 353 30.96 6.95 -35.50
CA THR A 353 31.26 8.31 -35.97
C THR A 353 30.03 9.18 -35.90
N HIS A 354 30.14 10.36 -35.26
CA HIS A 354 29.05 11.30 -35.08
C HIS A 354 29.44 12.65 -35.64
N ASP A 355 28.60 13.17 -36.53
CA ASP A 355 28.73 14.52 -37.08
C ASP A 355 28.23 15.52 -36.08
N PHE A 356 28.88 16.68 -36.01
CA PHE A 356 28.44 17.81 -35.23
C PHE A 356 28.82 19.15 -35.88
N LYS A 357 28.10 20.20 -35.47
CA LYS A 357 28.37 21.56 -35.92
C LYS A 357 28.13 22.53 -34.80
N PHE A 358 28.93 23.60 -34.74
CA PHE A 358 28.72 24.66 -33.77
C PHE A 358 27.76 25.72 -34.29
N ILE A 359 27.06 26.36 -33.37
CA ILE A 359 26.24 27.53 -33.61
C ILE A 359 26.79 28.64 -32.73
N VAL A 360 27.53 29.56 -33.31
CA VAL A 360 28.21 30.67 -32.63
C VAL A 360 27.45 31.93 -32.88
N ASN A 361 26.95 32.59 -31.81
CA ASN A 361 26.09 33.77 -31.92
C ASN A 361 24.90 33.57 -32.91
N GLY A 362 24.36 32.34 -32.99
CA GLY A 362 23.23 32.00 -33.87
C GLY A 362 23.64 31.53 -35.29
N VAL A 363 24.89 31.63 -35.70
CA VAL A 363 25.38 31.24 -37.02
C VAL A 363 26.02 29.84 -36.99
N TRP A 364 25.64 28.96 -37.91
CA TRP A 364 26.20 27.63 -38.05
C TRP A 364 27.58 27.66 -38.67
N GLN A 365 28.58 27.07 -37.99
CA GLN A 365 29.96 26.98 -38.49
C GLN A 365 30.68 25.73 -38.03
N CYS A 366 31.65 25.26 -38.80
CA CYS A 366 32.59 24.23 -38.40
C CYS A 366 33.78 24.86 -37.64
N ASP A 367 34.37 24.11 -36.74
CA ASP A 367 35.66 24.44 -36.12
C ASP A 367 36.77 23.93 -37.04
N PRO A 368 37.59 24.83 -37.64
CA PRO A 368 38.63 24.39 -38.55
C PRO A 368 39.76 23.61 -37.87
N SER A 369 39.86 23.66 -36.55
CA SER A 369 40.83 22.86 -35.77
C SER A 369 40.43 21.40 -35.60
N LYS A 370 39.22 21.03 -36.01
CA LYS A 370 38.67 19.67 -35.88
C LYS A 370 38.44 19.00 -37.22
N PRO A 371 38.55 17.68 -37.30
CA PRO A 371 38.31 16.97 -38.55
C PRO A 371 36.91 17.23 -39.10
N THR A 372 36.84 17.45 -40.43
CA THR A 372 35.57 17.65 -41.16
C THR A 372 35.39 16.62 -42.21
N HIS A 373 34.13 16.33 -42.56
CA HIS A 373 33.77 15.61 -43.78
C HIS A 373 32.45 16.14 -44.36
N LYS A 374 32.23 15.86 -45.62
CA LYS A 374 30.99 16.25 -46.32
C LYS A 374 29.93 15.15 -46.20
N THR A 375 28.74 15.56 -45.72
CA THR A 375 27.55 14.70 -45.71
C THR A 375 26.45 15.42 -46.54
N GLY A 376 26.25 14.96 -47.78
CA GLY A 376 25.45 15.67 -48.76
C GLY A 376 26.10 17.03 -49.17
N ASP A 377 25.32 18.09 -49.19
CA ASP A 377 25.76 19.46 -49.52
C ASP A 377 26.37 20.19 -48.33
N HIS A 378 26.49 19.55 -47.14
CA HIS A 378 26.96 20.21 -45.90
C HIS A 378 28.29 19.62 -45.45
N GLU A 379 29.19 20.49 -45.07
CA GLU A 379 30.42 20.16 -44.34
C GLU A 379 30.16 20.22 -42.86
N ASN A 380 30.56 19.15 -42.12
CA ASN A 380 30.38 19.05 -40.66
C ASN A 380 31.69 18.59 -40.02
N ASN A 381 31.91 19.00 -38.74
CA ASN A 381 32.93 18.33 -37.93
C ASN A 381 32.44 16.93 -37.53
N PHE A 382 33.34 16.02 -37.24
CA PHE A 382 32.98 14.69 -36.73
C PHE A 382 33.86 14.26 -35.56
N ILE A 383 33.32 13.35 -34.74
CA ILE A 383 34.03 12.70 -33.64
C ILE A 383 33.84 11.20 -33.74
N VAL A 384 34.94 10.45 -33.54
CA VAL A 384 34.89 8.98 -33.46
C VAL A 384 34.92 8.57 -32.01
N VAL A 385 33.98 7.71 -31.61
CA VAL A 385 33.86 7.14 -30.27
C VAL A 385 34.17 5.64 -30.39
N SER A 386 35.23 5.19 -29.72
CA SER A 386 35.69 3.79 -29.74
C SER A 386 35.65 3.18 -28.32
N ASP A 387 35.66 1.86 -28.22
CA ASP A 387 35.62 1.13 -26.95
C ASP A 387 36.87 1.34 -26.07
N GLN A 388 37.97 1.84 -26.67
CA GLN A 388 39.21 2.13 -25.94
C GLN A 388 39.18 3.41 -25.15
N ASP A 389 38.18 4.26 -25.35
CA ASP A 389 38.02 5.55 -24.67
C ASP A 389 37.46 5.46 -23.23
N SER A 390 37.18 4.24 -22.74
CA SER A 390 36.58 3.99 -21.40
C SER A 390 37.60 3.82 -20.27
N THR A 391 38.91 3.85 -20.54
CA THR A 391 39.96 3.50 -19.56
C THR A 391 40.73 4.67 -18.95
N SER A 392 40.38 5.92 -19.23
CA SER A 392 41.17 7.07 -18.76
C SER A 392 40.53 7.92 -17.64
N ALA A 393 39.48 7.43 -16.96
CA ALA A 393 38.78 8.22 -15.93
C ALA A 393 38.95 7.71 -14.47
N GLU A 394 39.79 6.72 -14.20
CA GLU A 394 39.96 6.13 -12.86
C GLU A 394 41.31 6.36 -12.18
N ALA A 395 42.04 7.42 -12.53
CA ALA A 395 43.29 7.71 -11.86
C ALA A 395 43.41 9.19 -11.46
N ALA A 396 42.56 9.66 -10.55
CA ALA A 396 42.84 10.92 -9.81
C ALA A 396 41.86 11.08 -8.63
N SER A 397 42.03 10.35 -7.56
CA SER A 397 41.64 10.81 -6.20
C SER A 397 42.07 9.76 -5.14
N ALA A 398 43.38 9.68 -4.94
CA ALA A 398 43.93 9.01 -3.75
C ALA A 398 45.18 9.80 -3.33
N GLU A 399 44.97 10.90 -2.65
CA GLU A 399 46.03 11.50 -1.83
C GLU A 399 45.44 12.29 -0.67
N ALA A 400 45.99 11.97 0.51
CA ALA A 400 46.08 12.80 1.73
C ALA A 400 44.89 12.76 2.71
N ALA A 401 45.01 11.87 3.67
CA ALA A 401 44.74 12.20 5.06
C ALA A 401 45.81 11.53 5.94
N THR A 402 46.87 12.24 6.20
CA THR A 402 47.86 11.92 7.24
C THR A 402 47.22 12.09 8.61
N ALA A 403 47.32 11.04 9.41
CA ALA A 403 46.86 10.98 10.80
C ALA A 403 47.85 11.77 11.68
N GLU A 404 47.34 12.74 12.42
CA GLU A 404 47.99 13.23 13.64
C GLU A 404 47.55 12.35 14.82
N ALA A 405 48.51 11.66 15.43
CA ALA A 405 48.35 10.95 16.66
C ALA A 405 48.30 11.95 17.82
N ALA A 406 47.12 12.13 18.41
CA ALA A 406 46.96 12.84 19.67
C ALA A 406 47.06 11.83 20.82
N THR A 407 47.95 12.09 21.72
CA THR A 407 48.19 11.39 23.00
C THR A 407 46.92 11.30 23.85
N ALA A 408 46.58 10.09 24.29
CA ALA A 408 45.45 9.83 25.16
C ALA A 408 45.72 10.33 26.58
N GLU A 409 45.02 11.36 27.01
CA GLU A 409 44.74 11.62 28.42
C GLU A 409 43.57 10.72 28.85
N GLU A 410 43.74 10.00 29.97
CA GLU A 410 42.71 9.18 30.62
C GLU A 410 41.53 10.08 31.01
N GLN A 411 40.45 10.03 30.22
CA GLN A 411 39.16 10.59 30.60
C GLN A 411 38.36 9.59 31.43
N PRO A 412 37.54 10.04 32.42
CA PRO A 412 36.74 9.16 33.27
C PRO A 412 35.82 8.31 32.42
N SER A 413 35.78 7.00 32.67
CA SER A 413 35.03 6.00 31.94
C SER A 413 33.54 6.38 31.80
N THR A 414 33.11 6.70 30.61
CA THR A 414 31.69 6.95 30.28
C THR A 414 30.87 5.69 30.54
N PRO A 415 29.72 5.77 31.24
CA PRO A 415 28.85 4.63 31.45
C PRO A 415 28.32 4.08 30.12
N VAL A 416 28.13 2.77 30.05
CA VAL A 416 27.58 2.11 28.84
C VAL A 416 26.24 2.72 28.48
N SER A 417 26.00 2.98 27.20
CA SER A 417 24.69 3.43 26.71
C SER A 417 23.60 2.46 27.16
N ARG A 418 22.62 2.95 27.91
CA ARG A 418 21.50 2.16 28.39
C ARG A 418 20.76 1.47 27.24
N ASP A 419 20.64 2.13 26.10
CA ASP A 419 19.99 1.59 24.90
C ASP A 419 20.70 0.32 24.37
N LEU A 420 22.04 0.26 24.42
CA LEU A 420 22.82 -0.92 24.02
C LEU A 420 22.61 -2.09 24.97
N ILE A 421 22.57 -1.83 26.27
CA ILE A 421 22.28 -2.86 27.31
C ILE A 421 20.86 -3.40 27.12
N ASP A 422 19.86 -2.50 26.96
CA ASP A 422 18.46 -2.88 26.80
C ASP A 422 18.27 -3.76 25.55
N VAL A 423 18.97 -3.47 24.46
CA VAL A 423 18.98 -4.30 23.24
C VAL A 423 19.61 -5.66 23.50
N ALA A 424 20.76 -5.72 24.19
CA ALA A 424 21.43 -6.97 24.50
C ALA A 424 20.54 -7.88 25.37
N VAL A 425 19.95 -7.33 26.42
CA VAL A 425 19.00 -8.03 27.31
C VAL A 425 17.78 -8.52 26.55
N TYR A 426 17.19 -7.69 25.71
CA TYR A 426 16.03 -8.06 24.91
C TYR A 426 16.32 -9.19 23.92
N LEU A 427 17.44 -9.13 23.20
CA LEU A 427 17.84 -10.19 22.26
C LEU A 427 18.20 -11.49 22.97
N SER A 428 18.79 -11.43 24.17
CA SER A 428 19.01 -12.58 25.03
C SER A 428 17.69 -13.25 25.41
N ALA A 429 16.68 -12.46 25.81
CA ALA A 429 15.36 -12.97 26.15
C ALA A 429 14.68 -13.67 24.94
N ILE A 430 14.87 -13.17 23.72
CA ILE A 430 14.40 -13.83 22.50
C ILE A 430 15.07 -15.20 22.30
N MET A 431 16.40 -15.30 22.49
CA MET A 431 17.11 -16.57 22.35
C MET A 431 16.73 -17.58 23.45
N GLU A 432 16.45 -17.10 24.65
CA GLU A 432 15.93 -17.94 25.73
C GLU A 432 14.49 -18.43 25.44
N MET A 433 13.62 -17.55 24.92
CA MET A 433 12.28 -17.94 24.52
C MET A 433 12.28 -19.02 23.44
N GLU A 434 13.19 -18.93 22.47
CA GLU A 434 13.33 -19.95 21.41
C GLU A 434 13.79 -21.30 21.92
N ALA A 435 14.52 -21.34 23.06
CA ALA A 435 14.99 -22.56 23.69
C ALA A 435 13.97 -23.20 24.66
N CYS A 436 12.89 -22.50 25.03
CA CYS A 436 11.86 -23.04 25.92
C CYS A 436 11.10 -24.21 25.29
N THR A 437 10.86 -25.24 26.07
CA THR A 437 10.03 -26.41 25.73
C THR A 437 8.63 -26.31 26.36
N THR A 438 7.82 -27.37 26.24
CA THR A 438 6.50 -27.46 26.91
C THR A 438 6.56 -27.95 28.32
N SER A 439 7.75 -28.10 28.92
CA SER A 439 7.92 -28.46 30.36
C SER A 439 7.30 -27.34 31.22
N VAL A 440 6.81 -27.71 32.42
CA VAL A 440 6.20 -26.75 33.35
C VAL A 440 7.18 -25.62 33.70
N SER A 441 8.46 -25.97 33.92
CA SER A 441 9.53 -25.02 34.22
C SER A 441 9.75 -24.05 33.08
N ASP A 442 9.77 -24.53 31.81
CA ASP A 442 9.99 -23.71 30.63
C ASP A 442 8.75 -22.83 30.33
N LEU A 443 7.53 -23.34 30.56
CA LEU A 443 6.32 -22.54 30.45
C LEU A 443 6.33 -21.36 31.45
N TYR A 444 6.72 -21.62 32.70
CA TYR A 444 6.85 -20.55 33.69
C TYR A 444 7.94 -19.53 33.29
N LYS A 445 9.08 -20.03 32.80
CA LYS A 445 10.13 -19.16 32.23
C LYS A 445 9.61 -18.32 31.04
N ALA A 446 8.91 -18.94 30.10
CA ALA A 446 8.36 -18.25 28.94
C ALA A 446 7.35 -17.16 29.32
N ILE A 447 6.47 -17.40 30.30
CA ILE A 447 5.56 -16.41 30.86
C ILE A 447 6.33 -15.22 31.45
N LYS A 448 7.38 -15.49 32.21
CA LYS A 448 8.24 -14.47 32.80
C LYS A 448 8.92 -13.64 31.70
N LEU A 449 9.47 -14.28 30.66
CA LEU A 449 10.09 -13.61 29.53
C LEU A 449 9.10 -12.69 28.78
N VAL A 450 7.85 -13.14 28.60
CA VAL A 450 6.79 -12.29 28.01
C VAL A 450 6.54 -11.06 28.87
N ARG A 451 6.41 -11.24 30.17
CA ARG A 451 6.12 -10.18 31.14
C ARG A 451 7.24 -9.15 31.26
N ASP A 452 8.46 -9.64 31.45
CA ASP A 452 9.61 -8.81 31.78
C ASP A 452 10.15 -8.03 30.58
N HIS A 453 10.03 -8.63 29.37
CA HIS A 453 10.59 -8.06 28.13
C HIS A 453 9.53 -7.62 27.10
N GLY A 454 8.25 -7.74 27.41
CA GLY A 454 7.16 -7.33 26.53
C GLY A 454 7.13 -8.10 25.20
N LEU A 455 7.49 -9.38 25.22
CA LEU A 455 7.51 -10.21 24.01
C LEU A 455 6.10 -10.37 23.44
N VAL A 456 6.01 -10.40 22.12
CA VAL A 456 4.74 -10.49 21.41
C VAL A 456 4.54 -11.89 20.81
N ARG A 457 3.29 -12.21 20.46
CA ARG A 457 2.89 -13.53 19.96
C ARG A 457 3.80 -14.10 18.86
N GLU A 458 4.22 -13.25 17.92
CA GLU A 458 5.05 -13.65 16.78
C GLU A 458 6.48 -14.06 17.17
N GLN A 459 6.91 -13.75 18.39
CA GLN A 459 8.20 -14.09 18.94
C GLN A 459 8.18 -15.38 19.79
N ILE A 460 6.98 -15.93 20.00
CA ILE A 460 6.79 -17.12 20.82
C ILE A 460 6.73 -18.36 19.92
N PRO A 461 7.49 -19.40 20.21
CA PRO A 461 7.42 -20.68 19.51
C PRO A 461 5.99 -21.25 19.47
N THR A 462 5.62 -21.82 18.33
CA THR A 462 4.23 -22.27 18.09
C THR A 462 3.77 -23.33 19.09
N HIS A 463 4.65 -24.20 19.55
CA HIS A 463 4.32 -25.25 20.52
C HIS A 463 3.89 -24.69 21.88
N LEU A 464 4.42 -23.53 22.29
CA LEU A 464 4.05 -22.84 23.53
C LEU A 464 2.69 -22.13 23.44
N LEU A 465 2.22 -21.81 22.22
CA LEU A 465 0.94 -21.13 22.01
C LEU A 465 -0.30 -22.04 22.23
N ASN A 466 -0.12 -23.25 22.76
CA ASN A 466 -1.22 -24.08 23.24
C ASN A 466 -1.51 -23.88 24.75
N SER A 467 -0.66 -23.13 25.45
CA SER A 467 -0.87 -22.79 26.87
C SER A 467 -1.80 -21.59 27.03
N SER A 468 -2.84 -21.74 27.84
CA SER A 468 -3.77 -20.65 28.22
C SER A 468 -3.05 -19.54 28.99
N ASP A 469 -2.08 -19.88 29.83
CA ASP A 469 -1.36 -18.91 30.66
C ASP A 469 -0.45 -18.00 29.83
N ILE A 470 0.18 -18.52 28.79
CA ILE A 470 0.93 -17.67 27.84
C ILE A 470 0.02 -16.67 27.14
N TRP A 471 -1.17 -17.08 26.72
CA TRP A 471 -2.12 -16.16 26.10
C TRP A 471 -2.71 -15.15 27.09
N LYS A 472 -2.92 -15.56 28.36
CA LYS A 472 -3.32 -14.62 29.42
C LYS A 472 -2.26 -13.54 29.62
N GLU A 473 -1.00 -13.93 29.69
CA GLU A 473 0.11 -12.96 29.80
C GLU A 473 0.22 -12.05 28.58
N LEU A 474 0.08 -12.59 27.36
CA LEU A 474 0.07 -11.80 26.13
C LEU A 474 -1.10 -10.81 26.08
N LEU A 475 -2.27 -11.19 26.58
CA LEU A 475 -3.44 -10.31 26.65
C LEU A 475 -3.22 -9.11 27.56
N MET A 476 -2.46 -9.32 28.65
CA MET A 476 -2.19 -8.35 29.70
C MET A 476 -0.83 -7.65 29.59
N SER A 477 0.01 -8.01 28.59
CA SER A 477 1.41 -7.62 28.50
C SER A 477 1.61 -6.10 28.46
N LYS A 478 2.75 -5.65 28.96
CA LYS A 478 3.25 -4.29 28.81
C LYS A 478 3.98 -4.18 27.48
N GLY A 479 3.82 -3.07 26.77
CA GLY A 479 4.64 -2.79 25.57
C GLY A 479 6.11 -2.58 25.96
N ALA A 480 7.01 -2.63 24.97
CA ALA A 480 8.45 -2.40 25.15
C ALA A 480 8.80 -1.07 25.84
N ASN A 481 7.86 -0.10 25.89
CA ASN A 481 7.98 1.17 26.60
C ASN A 481 7.46 1.14 28.06
N GLY A 482 7.20 -0.05 28.62
CA GLY A 482 6.71 -0.25 29.97
C GLY A 482 5.23 0.13 30.21
N LYS A 483 4.55 0.73 29.24
CA LYS A 483 3.11 1.00 29.34
C LYS A 483 2.31 -0.29 29.17
N GLN A 484 1.35 -0.51 30.04
CA GLN A 484 0.45 -1.67 29.95
C GLN A 484 -0.55 -1.43 28.80
N THR A 485 -0.21 -1.89 27.62
CA THR A 485 -1.04 -1.73 26.43
C THR A 485 -1.75 -3.00 26.02
N GLY A 486 -1.38 -4.14 26.61
CA GLY A 486 -1.85 -5.46 26.21
C GLY A 486 -1.52 -5.81 24.75
N MET A 487 -2.00 -6.95 24.30
CA MET A 487 -1.93 -7.32 22.90
C MET A 487 -2.62 -6.24 22.02
N PRO A 488 -2.04 -5.80 20.89
CA PRO A 488 -2.72 -4.86 19.98
C PRO A 488 -4.13 -5.30 19.63
N LEU A 489 -5.10 -4.38 19.59
CA LEU A 489 -6.52 -4.68 19.40
C LEU A 489 -6.78 -5.52 18.14
N GLU A 490 -6.12 -5.19 17.02
CA GLU A 490 -6.23 -5.98 15.78
C GLU A 490 -5.71 -7.43 15.96
N ALA A 491 -4.63 -7.60 16.72
CA ALA A 491 -4.11 -8.94 17.01
C ALA A 491 -5.08 -9.70 17.95
N MET A 492 -5.65 -9.03 18.94
CA MET A 492 -6.64 -9.59 19.84
C MET A 492 -7.88 -10.06 19.08
N THR A 493 -8.46 -9.23 18.21
CA THR A 493 -9.66 -9.58 17.42
C THR A 493 -9.41 -10.78 16.51
N ARG A 494 -8.22 -10.88 15.91
CA ARG A 494 -7.84 -12.03 15.05
C ARG A 494 -7.62 -13.33 15.81
N ASN A 495 -7.36 -13.26 17.11
CA ASN A 495 -7.10 -14.44 17.94
C ASN A 495 -8.29 -14.84 18.83
N LEU A 496 -9.45 -14.18 18.72
CA LEU A 496 -10.65 -14.50 19.53
C LEU A 496 -11.07 -15.99 19.40
N GLY A 497 -11.03 -16.54 18.19
CA GLY A 497 -11.28 -17.97 17.97
C GLY A 497 -10.28 -18.88 18.68
N LYS A 498 -8.98 -18.51 18.68
CA LYS A 498 -7.97 -19.24 19.43
C LYS A 498 -8.22 -19.16 20.94
N PHE A 499 -8.54 -17.98 21.46
CA PHE A 499 -8.89 -17.79 22.87
C PHE A 499 -10.06 -18.68 23.29
N SER A 500 -11.14 -18.70 22.48
CA SER A 500 -12.33 -19.51 22.75
C SER A 500 -12.12 -21.02 22.58
N SER A 501 -11.03 -21.43 21.91
CA SER A 501 -10.67 -22.83 21.75
C SER A 501 -9.74 -23.37 22.86
N LEU A 502 -9.17 -22.49 23.69
CA LEU A 502 -8.26 -22.86 24.74
C LEU A 502 -9.04 -23.27 26.01
N PRO A 503 -8.65 -24.37 26.69
CA PRO A 503 -9.27 -24.77 27.94
C PRO A 503 -9.24 -23.64 28.98
N ASN A 504 -10.38 -23.35 29.60
CA ASN A 504 -10.53 -22.40 30.69
C ASN A 504 -10.07 -20.94 30.43
N PHE A 505 -9.72 -20.60 29.17
CA PHE A 505 -9.26 -19.25 28.85
C PHE A 505 -10.40 -18.23 28.90
N MET A 506 -11.59 -18.56 28.37
CA MET A 506 -12.74 -17.67 28.31
C MET A 506 -13.54 -17.59 29.62
N GLY A 507 -12.87 -17.69 30.77
CA GLY A 507 -13.46 -17.40 32.07
C GLY A 507 -13.88 -15.92 32.20
N GLN A 508 -14.62 -15.60 33.26
CA GLN A 508 -15.23 -14.28 33.46
C GLN A 508 -14.22 -13.13 33.40
N GLU A 509 -13.05 -13.30 34.02
CA GLU A 509 -11.98 -12.29 34.06
C GLU A 509 -11.46 -11.92 32.66
N ASN A 510 -11.03 -12.92 31.89
CA ASN A 510 -10.50 -12.70 30.54
C ASN A 510 -11.57 -12.18 29.58
N THR A 511 -12.81 -12.70 29.68
CA THR A 511 -13.94 -12.22 28.89
C THR A 511 -14.26 -10.76 29.21
N ASN A 512 -14.23 -10.36 30.49
CA ASN A 512 -14.41 -8.96 30.88
C ASN A 512 -13.30 -8.07 30.30
N THR A 513 -12.05 -8.51 30.39
CA THR A 513 -10.89 -7.79 29.81
C THR A 513 -11.02 -7.61 28.31
N ILE A 514 -11.36 -8.70 27.57
CA ILE A 514 -11.57 -8.65 26.14
C ILE A 514 -12.68 -7.68 25.76
N CYS A 515 -13.84 -7.77 26.43
CA CYS A 515 -14.97 -6.88 26.16
C CYS A 515 -14.67 -5.42 26.49
N ALA A 516 -14.01 -5.14 27.61
CA ALA A 516 -13.60 -3.80 27.98
C ALA A 516 -12.68 -3.17 26.93
N ARG A 517 -11.72 -3.92 26.42
CA ARG A 517 -10.81 -3.47 25.37
C ARG A 517 -11.50 -3.27 24.02
N LEU A 518 -12.44 -4.15 23.66
CA LEU A 518 -13.25 -4.02 22.45
C LEU A 518 -14.16 -2.78 22.49
N SER A 519 -14.57 -2.32 23.68
CA SER A 519 -15.38 -1.12 23.85
C SER A 519 -14.58 0.16 24.11
N SER A 520 -13.28 0.06 24.36
CA SER A 520 -12.41 1.20 24.65
C SER A 520 -12.16 2.06 23.42
N GLU A 521 -12.60 3.32 23.46
CA GLU A 521 -12.32 4.30 22.39
C GLU A 521 -10.82 4.56 22.24
N GLU A 522 -10.09 4.63 23.36
CA GLU A 522 -8.63 4.82 23.35
C GLU A 522 -7.93 3.65 22.65
N ASP A 523 -8.31 2.39 22.93
CA ASP A 523 -7.74 1.22 22.27
C ASP A 523 -8.08 1.19 20.79
N ILE A 524 -9.30 1.55 20.41
CA ILE A 524 -9.76 1.60 19.01
C ILE A 524 -8.98 2.68 18.25
N GLN A 525 -8.87 3.90 18.77
CA GLN A 525 -8.13 4.99 18.14
C GLN A 525 -6.63 4.71 18.06
N ARG A 526 -6.03 4.21 19.13
CA ARG A 526 -4.60 3.86 19.18
C ARG A 526 -4.25 2.76 18.19
N SER A 527 -5.12 1.75 18.07
CA SER A 527 -4.89 0.61 17.16
C SER A 527 -5.11 0.97 15.69
N ARG A 528 -5.85 2.01 15.39
CA ARG A 528 -6.31 2.36 14.04
C ARG A 528 -6.92 1.16 13.32
N ILE A 529 -7.69 0.34 14.05
CA ILE A 529 -8.29 -0.86 13.49
C ILE A 529 -9.27 -0.49 12.39
N HIS A 530 -9.09 -1.08 11.21
CA HIS A 530 -9.95 -0.79 10.08
C HIS A 530 -11.35 -1.42 10.27
N PRO A 531 -12.47 -0.68 10.04
CA PRO A 531 -13.83 -1.18 10.25
C PRO A 531 -14.11 -2.51 9.56
N PHE A 532 -13.64 -2.67 8.31
CA PHE A 532 -13.78 -3.93 7.57
C PHE A 532 -13.12 -5.12 8.28
N LYS A 533 -11.97 -4.93 8.93
CA LYS A 533 -11.31 -6.00 9.69
C LYS A 533 -12.11 -6.42 10.91
N VAL A 534 -12.77 -5.47 11.56
CA VAL A 534 -13.68 -5.76 12.70
C VAL A 534 -14.89 -6.53 12.21
N LEU A 535 -15.50 -6.10 11.10
CA LEU A 535 -16.63 -6.77 10.48
C LEU A 535 -16.32 -8.23 10.11
N VAL A 536 -15.19 -8.45 9.42
CA VAL A 536 -14.72 -9.80 9.06
C VAL A 536 -14.44 -10.64 10.31
N ALA A 537 -13.80 -10.05 11.34
CA ALA A 537 -13.52 -10.75 12.59
C ALA A 537 -14.81 -11.14 13.31
N SER A 538 -15.80 -10.26 13.37
CA SER A 538 -17.14 -10.55 13.94
C SER A 538 -17.80 -11.71 13.21
N ARG A 539 -17.81 -11.68 11.88
CA ARG A 539 -18.43 -12.73 11.07
C ARG A 539 -17.73 -14.09 11.26
N ILE A 540 -16.40 -14.12 11.17
CA ILE A 540 -15.63 -15.35 11.35
C ILE A 540 -15.79 -15.89 12.77
N TYR A 541 -15.74 -15.01 13.79
CA TYR A 541 -15.94 -15.42 15.18
C TYR A 541 -17.31 -16.04 15.39
N GLY A 542 -18.36 -15.43 14.85
CA GLY A 542 -19.73 -15.93 14.91
C GLY A 542 -19.95 -17.30 14.24
N MET A 543 -19.11 -17.68 13.25
CA MET A 543 -19.18 -19.00 12.61
C MET A 543 -18.74 -20.16 13.52
N GLY A 544 -18.03 -19.91 14.62
CA GLY A 544 -17.53 -20.93 15.55
C GLY A 544 -16.43 -21.84 14.98
N LYS A 545 -15.93 -21.56 13.80
CA LYS A 545 -14.88 -22.33 13.12
C LYS A 545 -13.99 -21.47 12.24
N ALA A 546 -12.74 -21.87 12.06
CA ALA A 546 -11.80 -21.18 11.19
C ALA A 546 -12.14 -21.40 9.71
N LEU A 547 -11.87 -20.39 8.88
CA LEU A 547 -12.04 -20.48 7.41
C LEU A 547 -11.04 -21.46 6.77
N LYS A 548 -9.89 -21.68 7.41
CA LYS A 548 -8.86 -22.62 6.97
C LYS A 548 -8.36 -23.43 8.18
N GLY A 549 -8.17 -24.73 8.00
CA GLY A 549 -7.76 -25.64 9.07
C GLY A 549 -8.94 -26.16 9.89
N ALA A 550 -8.63 -26.91 10.95
CA ALA A 550 -9.63 -27.64 11.75
C ALA A 550 -10.00 -26.93 13.07
N LEU A 551 -9.57 -25.70 13.29
CA LEU A 551 -9.83 -24.99 14.54
C LEU A 551 -11.32 -24.64 14.66
N SER A 552 -11.95 -25.07 15.76
CA SER A 552 -13.33 -24.72 16.14
C SER A 552 -13.36 -24.19 17.57
N TRP A 553 -14.42 -23.44 17.90
CA TRP A 553 -14.59 -22.85 19.23
C TRP A 553 -16.08 -22.61 19.55
N THR A 554 -16.35 -22.47 20.85
CA THR A 554 -17.65 -22.01 21.33
C THR A 554 -17.71 -20.48 21.26
N VAL A 555 -18.74 -19.97 20.56
CA VAL A 555 -18.95 -18.54 20.42
C VAL A 555 -19.47 -17.94 21.72
N SER A 556 -18.77 -16.95 22.26
CA SER A 556 -19.30 -16.12 23.36
C SER A 556 -20.24 -15.05 22.79
N PRO A 557 -21.55 -15.06 23.12
CA PRO A 557 -22.48 -14.03 22.64
C PRO A 557 -22.02 -12.62 23.03
N ARG A 558 -21.54 -12.46 24.24
CA ARG A 558 -21.06 -11.19 24.78
C ARG A 558 -19.88 -10.61 23.97
N VAL A 559 -18.91 -11.44 23.57
CA VAL A 559 -17.79 -11.01 22.74
C VAL A 559 -18.24 -10.66 21.32
N ARG A 560 -19.17 -11.46 20.76
CA ARG A 560 -19.74 -11.19 19.44
C ARG A 560 -20.46 -9.83 19.39
N ASP A 561 -21.31 -9.55 20.38
CA ASP A 561 -22.08 -8.31 20.46
C ASP A 561 -21.14 -7.10 20.68
N GLN A 562 -20.07 -7.31 21.45
CA GLN A 562 -19.06 -6.27 21.68
C GLN A 562 -18.26 -5.95 20.41
N LEU A 563 -18.08 -6.90 19.48
CA LEU A 563 -17.47 -6.63 18.16
C LEU A 563 -18.31 -5.67 17.32
N THR A 564 -19.63 -5.68 17.45
CA THR A 564 -20.52 -4.70 16.80
C THR A 564 -20.25 -3.29 17.32
N THR A 565 -20.11 -3.14 18.62
CA THR A 565 -19.74 -1.85 19.25
C THR A 565 -18.36 -1.37 18.74
N THR A 566 -17.39 -2.29 18.66
CA THR A 566 -16.07 -1.98 18.12
C THR A 566 -16.15 -1.51 16.67
N PHE A 567 -16.99 -2.17 15.86
CA PHE A 567 -17.20 -1.81 14.46
C PHE A 567 -17.72 -0.37 14.33
N LEU A 568 -18.78 -0.01 15.04
CA LEU A 568 -19.36 1.34 15.03
C LEU A 568 -18.34 2.39 15.49
N ARG A 569 -17.63 2.12 16.60
CA ARG A 569 -16.61 3.03 17.14
C ARG A 569 -15.32 3.09 16.32
N SER A 570 -15.10 2.16 15.39
CA SER A 570 -13.94 2.19 14.49
C SER A 570 -14.05 3.24 13.38
N PHE A 571 -15.25 3.81 13.16
CA PHE A 571 -15.44 5.04 12.39
C PHE A 571 -15.17 6.26 13.28
N LYS A 572 -14.67 7.34 12.69
CA LYS A 572 -14.47 8.58 13.44
C LYS A 572 -15.81 9.13 13.91
N ASN A 573 -15.83 9.75 15.08
CA ASN A 573 -16.95 10.55 15.55
C ASN A 573 -17.09 11.80 14.67
N VAL A 574 -17.89 11.69 13.62
CA VAL A 574 -18.22 12.80 12.73
C VAL A 574 -19.51 13.44 13.27
N PRO A 575 -19.53 14.75 13.55
CA PRO A 575 -20.76 15.43 13.95
C PRO A 575 -21.83 15.23 12.87
N PRO A 576 -23.09 14.97 13.25
CA PRO A 576 -24.17 14.84 12.27
C PRO A 576 -24.30 16.11 11.44
N THR A 577 -24.65 15.95 10.19
CA THR A 577 -24.85 17.09 9.27
C THR A 577 -26.23 17.73 9.42
N GLY A 578 -27.17 17.01 10.04
CA GLY A 578 -28.57 17.40 10.13
C GLY A 578 -29.31 17.39 8.80
N LYS A 579 -28.70 16.83 7.73
CA LYS A 579 -29.31 16.66 6.42
C LYS A 579 -30.12 15.37 6.35
N ARG A 580 -31.03 15.31 5.39
CA ARG A 580 -31.88 14.13 5.13
C ARG A 580 -31.23 13.26 4.08
N TYR A 581 -30.94 12.06 4.47
CA TYR A 581 -30.28 11.07 3.61
C TYR A 581 -31.25 9.98 3.18
N MET A 582 -31.05 9.46 1.97
CA MET A 582 -31.56 8.16 1.58
C MET A 582 -30.38 7.22 1.41
N ALA A 583 -30.26 6.26 2.33
CA ALA A 583 -29.32 5.15 2.20
C ALA A 583 -29.98 4.04 1.36
N ALA A 584 -29.52 3.89 0.12
CA ALA A 584 -30.05 2.94 -0.84
C ALA A 584 -29.07 1.78 -1.03
N LEU A 585 -29.49 0.59 -0.59
CA LEU A 585 -28.73 -0.64 -0.68
C LEU A 585 -29.12 -1.39 -1.95
N ASP A 586 -28.18 -1.63 -2.82
CA ASP A 586 -28.35 -2.54 -3.94
C ASP A 586 -28.46 -3.97 -3.41
N VAL A 587 -29.61 -4.59 -3.61
CA VAL A 587 -29.89 -5.96 -3.20
C VAL A 587 -30.02 -6.92 -4.41
N SER A 588 -29.50 -6.51 -5.56
CA SER A 588 -29.42 -7.32 -6.78
C SER A 588 -28.52 -8.55 -6.60
N GLY A 589 -28.62 -9.50 -7.54
CA GLY A 589 -27.89 -10.77 -7.49
C GLY A 589 -26.38 -10.60 -7.48
N SER A 590 -25.84 -9.62 -8.21
CA SER A 590 -24.40 -9.32 -8.27
C SER A 590 -23.80 -8.94 -6.91
N MET A 591 -24.57 -8.31 -6.03
CA MET A 591 -24.16 -7.95 -4.67
C MET A 591 -23.99 -9.14 -3.73
N SER A 592 -24.33 -10.37 -4.17
CA SER A 592 -24.01 -11.60 -3.45
C SER A 592 -22.51 -11.98 -3.52
N ALA A 593 -21.76 -11.36 -4.45
CA ALA A 593 -20.32 -11.56 -4.56
C ALA A 593 -19.61 -11.23 -3.25
N MET A 594 -18.52 -11.98 -2.95
CA MET A 594 -17.76 -11.77 -1.73
C MET A 594 -16.94 -10.48 -1.79
N CYS A 595 -16.98 -9.71 -0.71
CA CYS A 595 -16.35 -8.41 -0.60
C CYS A 595 -14.87 -8.53 -0.23
N MET A 596 -14.00 -7.76 -0.90
CA MET A 596 -12.58 -7.53 -0.56
C MET A 596 -11.79 -8.80 -0.17
N GLY A 597 -12.02 -9.90 -0.87
CA GLY A 597 -11.36 -11.17 -0.60
C GLY A 597 -11.73 -11.80 0.74
N SER A 598 -12.88 -11.47 1.26
CA SER A 598 -13.45 -12.13 2.43
C SER A 598 -14.44 -13.22 2.00
N PRO A 599 -14.15 -14.50 2.26
CA PRO A 599 -15.11 -15.57 2.02
C PRO A 599 -16.25 -15.60 3.07
N ALA A 600 -16.31 -14.59 3.94
CA ALA A 600 -17.24 -14.54 5.06
C ALA A 600 -18.32 -13.44 4.93
N ILE A 601 -18.15 -12.49 3.98
CA ILE A 601 -19.03 -11.32 3.85
C ILE A 601 -19.28 -11.03 2.38
N SER A 602 -20.53 -10.90 1.98
CA SER A 602 -20.92 -10.43 0.66
C SER A 602 -20.90 -8.91 0.56
N CYS A 603 -20.88 -8.36 -0.66
CA CYS A 603 -21.01 -6.92 -0.90
C CYS A 603 -22.31 -6.37 -0.29
N ARG A 604 -23.40 -7.14 -0.33
CA ARG A 604 -24.69 -6.78 0.30
C ARG A 604 -24.58 -6.64 1.81
N GLU A 605 -24.02 -7.65 2.51
CA GLU A 605 -23.81 -7.57 3.97
C GLU A 605 -22.88 -6.41 4.35
N ALA A 606 -21.91 -6.15 3.50
CA ALA A 606 -21.00 -5.05 3.65
C ALA A 606 -21.70 -3.69 3.49
N SER A 607 -22.57 -3.55 2.51
CA SER A 607 -23.41 -2.35 2.32
C SER A 607 -24.33 -2.13 3.51
N ALA A 608 -24.97 -3.19 4.03
CA ALA A 608 -25.80 -3.10 5.22
C ALA A 608 -25.01 -2.62 6.45
N ALA A 609 -23.78 -3.13 6.64
CA ALA A 609 -22.93 -2.68 7.74
C ALA A 609 -22.53 -1.20 7.62
N LEU A 610 -22.29 -0.71 6.42
CA LEU A 610 -21.99 0.71 6.20
C LEU A 610 -23.23 1.59 6.39
N ALA A 611 -24.40 1.11 5.95
CA ALA A 611 -25.67 1.78 6.17
C ALA A 611 -26.03 1.88 7.66
N LEU A 612 -25.69 0.85 8.47
CA LEU A 612 -25.82 0.91 9.92
C LEU A 612 -25.03 2.07 10.52
N VAL A 613 -23.78 2.28 10.07
CA VAL A 613 -22.97 3.41 10.54
C VAL A 613 -23.67 4.73 10.25
N LEU A 614 -24.15 4.91 9.02
CA LEU A 614 -24.85 6.13 8.64
C LEU A 614 -26.13 6.34 9.47
N TYR A 615 -26.90 5.27 9.68
CA TYR A 615 -28.13 5.29 10.47
C TYR A 615 -27.89 5.67 11.94
N GLU A 616 -26.76 5.22 12.51
CA GLU A 616 -26.37 5.54 13.90
C GLU A 616 -25.78 6.96 14.05
N THR A 617 -25.27 7.55 12.95
CA THR A 617 -24.59 8.86 13.01
C THR A 617 -25.48 10.04 12.59
N GLU A 618 -26.45 9.83 11.71
CA GLU A 618 -27.31 10.90 11.18
C GLU A 618 -28.75 10.77 11.67
N PRO A 619 -29.40 11.88 12.05
CA PRO A 619 -30.74 11.84 12.64
C PRO A 619 -31.87 11.56 11.63
N HIS A 620 -31.63 11.78 10.33
CA HIS A 620 -32.65 11.67 9.30
C HIS A 620 -32.18 10.82 8.13
N VAL A 621 -32.40 9.52 8.21
CA VAL A 621 -32.00 8.55 7.20
C VAL A 621 -33.19 7.70 6.79
N TYR A 622 -33.58 7.80 5.51
CA TYR A 622 -34.50 6.83 4.88
C TYR A 622 -33.70 5.61 4.48
N MET A 623 -34.03 4.44 5.05
CA MET A 623 -33.34 3.20 4.76
C MET A 623 -34.07 2.41 3.69
N ARG A 624 -33.46 2.22 2.54
CA ARG A 624 -34.09 1.61 1.37
C ARG A 624 -33.21 0.51 0.77
N GLY A 625 -33.88 -0.55 0.26
CA GLY A 625 -33.25 -1.53 -0.62
C GLY A 625 -33.82 -1.41 -2.02
N PHE A 626 -33.00 -1.68 -3.02
CA PHE A 626 -33.47 -1.69 -4.40
C PHE A 626 -32.86 -2.83 -5.23
N THR A 627 -33.66 -3.29 -6.17
CA THR A 627 -33.29 -4.25 -7.22
C THR A 627 -34.19 -3.92 -8.43
N ALA A 628 -34.33 -4.80 -9.41
CA ALA A 628 -35.39 -4.69 -10.41
C ALA A 628 -36.22 -5.96 -10.41
N ALA A 629 -37.53 -5.84 -10.52
CA ALA A 629 -38.47 -6.95 -10.69
C ALA A 629 -39.17 -6.83 -12.03
N GLN A 630 -39.69 -7.98 -12.52
CA GLN A 630 -40.47 -8.01 -13.77
C GLN A 630 -41.74 -7.16 -13.70
N VAL A 631 -42.24 -6.91 -12.49
CA VAL A 631 -43.40 -6.04 -12.26
C VAL A 631 -42.89 -4.63 -11.95
N PRO A 632 -43.31 -3.60 -12.70
CA PRO A 632 -42.91 -2.22 -12.43
C PRO A 632 -43.20 -1.81 -10.98
N GLY A 633 -42.18 -1.40 -10.28
CA GLY A 633 -42.28 -0.96 -8.90
C GLY A 633 -42.10 -2.04 -7.82
N ALA A 634 -42.02 -3.32 -8.19
CA ALA A 634 -41.81 -4.43 -7.27
C ALA A 634 -40.34 -4.61 -7.05
N GLY A 635 -39.48 -4.05 -6.68
CA GLY A 635 -38.00 -4.21 -6.50
C GLY A 635 -37.44 -3.14 -5.58
N PHE A 636 -38.33 -2.42 -4.90
CA PHE A 636 -37.96 -1.40 -3.94
C PHE A 636 -38.50 -1.75 -2.57
N TYR A 637 -37.61 -1.72 -1.57
CA TYR A 637 -37.92 -2.17 -0.24
C TYR A 637 -37.75 -1.01 0.75
N ASN A 638 -38.78 -0.76 1.55
CA ASN A 638 -38.70 0.16 2.67
C ASN A 638 -38.25 -0.59 3.92
N PHE A 639 -37.05 -0.32 4.40
CA PHE A 639 -36.48 -0.93 5.60
C PHE A 639 -36.74 -0.12 6.88
N ASP A 640 -37.25 1.11 6.82
CA ASP A 640 -37.50 1.96 7.99
C ASP A 640 -38.26 1.24 9.13
N PRO A 641 -39.32 0.43 8.84
CA PRO A 641 -40.06 -0.24 9.89
C PRO A 641 -39.26 -1.34 10.61
N TYR A 642 -38.18 -1.84 10.00
CA TYR A 642 -37.41 -2.99 10.48
C TYR A 642 -36.10 -2.60 11.13
N VAL A 643 -35.63 -1.35 10.93
CA VAL A 643 -34.37 -0.85 11.49
C VAL A 643 -34.63 0.08 12.66
N ARG A 644 -33.76 0.01 13.68
CA ARG A 644 -33.82 0.87 14.86
C ARG A 644 -32.42 1.11 15.42
N HIS A 645 -32.21 2.19 16.11
CA HIS A 645 -30.95 2.49 16.81
C HIS A 645 -30.61 1.39 17.83
N GLY A 646 -29.31 1.13 17.98
CA GLY A 646 -28.78 0.15 18.92
C GLY A 646 -28.92 -1.32 18.45
N MET A 647 -29.30 -1.58 17.19
CA MET A 647 -29.26 -2.93 16.63
C MET A 647 -27.84 -3.47 16.57
N THR A 648 -27.70 -4.79 16.81
CA THR A 648 -26.44 -5.44 16.49
C THR A 648 -26.26 -5.52 14.96
N LEU A 649 -25.01 -5.70 14.54
CA LEU A 649 -24.70 -5.81 13.12
C LEU A 649 -25.49 -6.96 12.43
N GLU A 650 -25.60 -8.11 13.09
CA GLU A 650 -26.36 -9.25 12.57
C GLU A 650 -27.86 -8.97 12.46
N GLN A 651 -28.42 -8.29 13.47
CA GLN A 651 -29.82 -7.87 13.42
C GLN A 651 -30.08 -6.92 12.24
N PHE A 652 -29.19 -5.96 12.04
CA PHE A 652 -29.32 -5.00 10.97
C PHE A 652 -29.13 -5.66 9.58
N ILE A 653 -28.13 -6.52 9.41
CA ILE A 653 -27.95 -7.31 8.18
C ILE A 653 -29.19 -8.13 7.87
N THR A 654 -29.79 -8.75 8.90
CA THR A 654 -31.03 -9.56 8.74
C THR A 654 -32.21 -8.66 8.37
N ALA A 655 -32.36 -7.50 9.01
CA ALA A 655 -33.45 -6.56 8.77
C ALA A 655 -33.41 -5.94 7.36
N THR A 656 -32.21 -5.80 6.78
CA THR A 656 -31.99 -5.24 5.44
C THR A 656 -31.78 -6.30 4.35
N ASN A 657 -32.01 -7.57 4.66
CA ASN A 657 -31.94 -8.64 3.68
C ASN A 657 -33.25 -8.71 2.89
N SER A 658 -33.16 -8.93 1.58
CA SER A 658 -34.29 -9.03 0.67
C SER A 658 -34.01 -9.97 -0.50
N PRO A 659 -35.02 -10.46 -1.22
CA PRO A 659 -34.84 -11.30 -2.40
C PRO A 659 -33.99 -10.63 -3.46
N PHE A 660 -33.24 -11.44 -4.20
CA PHE A 660 -32.45 -11.02 -5.34
C PHE A 660 -33.31 -10.68 -6.56
N GLY A 661 -32.79 -9.79 -7.42
CA GLY A 661 -33.36 -9.46 -8.70
C GLY A 661 -32.30 -8.91 -9.65
N SER A 662 -32.73 -8.34 -10.76
CA SER A 662 -31.94 -7.53 -11.66
C SER A 662 -31.59 -6.17 -11.00
N THR A 663 -30.84 -5.29 -11.67
CA THR A 663 -30.41 -4.02 -11.07
C THR A 663 -31.05 -2.82 -11.78
N ASP A 664 -31.72 -1.97 -10.99
CA ASP A 664 -32.22 -0.67 -11.40
C ASP A 664 -31.82 0.41 -10.38
N CYS A 665 -30.69 1.07 -10.60
CA CYS A 665 -30.18 2.11 -9.72
C CYS A 665 -30.93 3.45 -9.82
N SER A 666 -31.95 3.59 -10.67
CA SER A 666 -32.81 4.77 -10.71
C SER A 666 -33.92 4.77 -9.65
N LEU A 667 -34.26 3.59 -9.13
CA LEU A 667 -35.37 3.42 -8.20
C LEU A 667 -35.30 4.30 -6.95
N PRO A 668 -34.16 4.51 -6.29
CA PRO A 668 -34.09 5.39 -5.11
C PRO A 668 -34.63 6.79 -5.39
N MET A 669 -34.23 7.40 -6.52
CA MET A 669 -34.66 8.75 -6.90
C MET A 669 -36.12 8.79 -7.39
N LEU A 670 -36.53 7.80 -8.18
CA LEU A 670 -37.92 7.70 -8.68
C LEU A 670 -38.92 7.47 -7.52
N ARG A 671 -38.53 6.67 -6.54
CA ARG A 671 -39.36 6.41 -5.36
C ARG A 671 -39.44 7.62 -4.44
N ALA A 672 -38.32 8.34 -4.27
CA ALA A 672 -38.36 9.58 -3.53
C ALA A 672 -39.36 10.61 -4.13
N ILE A 673 -39.49 10.64 -5.48
CA ILE A 673 -40.52 11.45 -6.16
C ILE A 673 -41.92 10.92 -5.83
N GLN A 674 -42.17 9.61 -5.98
CA GLN A 674 -43.47 8.99 -5.77
C GLN A 674 -43.96 9.09 -4.32
N GLU A 675 -43.07 8.93 -3.36
CA GLU A 675 -43.37 9.01 -1.92
C GLU A 675 -43.27 10.46 -1.39
N ASN A 676 -42.96 11.41 -2.24
CA ASN A 676 -42.75 12.83 -1.90
C ASN A 676 -41.74 13.01 -0.75
N LEU A 677 -40.64 12.25 -0.77
CA LEU A 677 -39.63 12.30 0.27
C LEU A 677 -38.70 13.49 0.09
N ASP A 678 -38.41 14.14 1.21
CA ASP A 678 -37.48 15.28 1.23
C ASP A 678 -36.06 14.79 1.50
N VAL A 679 -35.27 14.58 0.43
CA VAL A 679 -33.90 14.04 0.49
C VAL A 679 -32.90 15.10 0.05
N ASP A 680 -31.88 15.36 0.86
CA ASP A 680 -30.76 16.24 0.52
C ASP A 680 -29.61 15.51 -0.17
N ALA A 681 -29.42 14.22 0.19
CA ALA A 681 -28.37 13.39 -0.39
C ALA A 681 -28.80 11.92 -0.52
N PHE A 682 -28.64 11.35 -1.71
CA PHE A 682 -28.77 9.93 -1.98
C PHE A 682 -27.40 9.26 -1.84
N ILE A 683 -27.33 8.19 -1.03
CA ILE A 683 -26.16 7.34 -0.89
C ILE A 683 -26.50 5.99 -1.48
N VAL A 684 -25.98 5.70 -2.66
CA VAL A 684 -26.24 4.46 -3.39
C VAL A 684 -25.03 3.53 -3.28
N MET A 685 -25.24 2.39 -2.62
CA MET A 685 -24.20 1.36 -2.42
C MET A 685 -24.43 0.25 -3.44
N THR A 686 -23.60 0.19 -4.48
CA THR A 686 -23.81 -0.67 -5.65
C THR A 686 -22.48 -1.07 -6.29
N ASP A 687 -22.51 -2.11 -7.15
CA ASP A 687 -21.40 -2.43 -8.07
C ASP A 687 -21.50 -1.69 -9.42
N SER A 688 -22.51 -0.83 -9.59
CA SER A 688 -22.80 -0.05 -10.79
C SER A 688 -23.20 -0.87 -12.03
N GLU A 689 -23.63 -2.10 -11.85
CA GLU A 689 -24.07 -3.00 -12.93
C GLU A 689 -25.58 -2.86 -13.21
N THR A 690 -26.06 -1.62 -13.37
CA THR A 690 -27.46 -1.30 -13.63
C THR A 690 -27.85 -1.50 -15.10
N TYR A 691 -29.05 -2.07 -15.39
CA TYR A 691 -29.49 -2.31 -16.78
C TYR A 691 -31.01 -2.44 -16.96
N ALA A 692 -31.73 -2.74 -15.89
CA ALA A 692 -33.14 -3.18 -15.99
C ALA A 692 -34.14 -2.01 -15.93
N GLY A 693 -33.69 -0.80 -15.66
CA GLY A 693 -34.54 0.38 -15.53
C GLY A 693 -34.93 1.02 -16.87
N SER A 694 -36.10 1.67 -16.87
CA SER A 694 -36.58 2.47 -18.00
C SER A 694 -36.07 3.91 -18.00
N VAL A 695 -35.34 4.33 -16.95
CA VAL A 695 -34.76 5.65 -16.74
C VAL A 695 -33.36 5.53 -16.24
N HIS A 696 -32.43 6.32 -16.74
CA HIS A 696 -31.08 6.35 -16.21
C HIS A 696 -31.01 6.97 -14.80
N PRO A 697 -30.13 6.51 -13.91
CA PRO A 697 -29.99 7.05 -12.56
C PRO A 697 -29.75 8.57 -12.53
N GLN A 698 -28.93 9.09 -13.45
CA GLN A 698 -28.68 10.54 -13.56
C GLN A 698 -29.94 11.32 -13.94
N VAL A 699 -30.73 10.80 -14.90
CA VAL A 699 -31.99 11.40 -15.30
C VAL A 699 -33.01 11.36 -14.16
N ALA A 700 -33.05 10.26 -13.41
CA ALA A 700 -33.92 10.13 -12.24
C ALA A 700 -33.53 11.17 -11.15
N LEU A 701 -32.22 11.41 -10.94
CA LEU A 701 -31.74 12.45 -10.03
C LEU A 701 -32.15 13.86 -10.49
N GLU A 702 -32.00 14.16 -11.77
CA GLU A 702 -32.42 15.45 -12.33
C GLU A 702 -33.94 15.66 -12.18
N ASN A 703 -34.74 14.62 -12.41
CA ASN A 703 -36.18 14.66 -12.23
C ASN A 703 -36.55 14.89 -10.76
N TYR A 704 -35.85 14.22 -9.82
CA TYR A 704 -36.02 14.43 -8.39
C TYR A 704 -35.71 15.88 -8.02
N ARG A 705 -34.57 16.43 -8.46
CA ARG A 705 -34.15 17.81 -8.19
C ARG A 705 -35.22 18.84 -8.64
N LYS A 706 -35.84 18.59 -9.78
CA LYS A 706 -36.95 19.44 -10.30
C LYS A 706 -38.21 19.27 -9.49
N HIS A 707 -38.64 18.02 -9.22
CA HIS A 707 -39.86 17.70 -8.49
C HIS A 707 -39.83 18.24 -7.05
N ALA A 708 -38.76 17.97 -6.34
CA ALA A 708 -38.59 18.38 -4.95
C ALA A 708 -38.14 19.84 -4.76
N ASN A 709 -37.94 20.60 -5.88
CA ASN A 709 -37.32 21.92 -5.85
C ASN A 709 -35.99 21.98 -5.10
N LYS A 710 -35.13 20.92 -5.29
CA LYS A 710 -33.83 20.78 -4.67
C LYS A 710 -32.73 20.67 -5.73
N PRO A 711 -32.33 21.76 -6.39
CA PRO A 711 -31.37 21.72 -7.50
C PRO A 711 -29.99 21.20 -7.08
N ASN A 712 -29.67 21.28 -5.79
CA ASN A 712 -28.39 20.84 -5.22
C ASN A 712 -28.46 19.49 -4.49
N ALA A 713 -29.55 18.70 -4.65
CA ALA A 713 -29.60 17.35 -4.11
C ALA A 713 -28.43 16.54 -4.64
N LYS A 714 -27.73 15.84 -3.74
CA LYS A 714 -26.45 15.18 -4.03
C LYS A 714 -26.62 13.67 -4.27
N LEU A 715 -25.72 13.12 -5.08
CA LEU A 715 -25.61 11.68 -5.28
C LEU A 715 -24.22 11.21 -4.86
N ILE A 716 -24.16 10.31 -3.90
CA ILE A 716 -22.93 9.67 -3.44
C ILE A 716 -23.00 8.20 -3.84
N VAL A 717 -22.10 7.79 -4.72
CA VAL A 717 -22.01 6.40 -5.17
C VAL A 717 -20.88 5.71 -4.39
N ILE A 718 -21.23 4.68 -3.63
CA ILE A 718 -20.26 3.87 -2.93
C ILE A 718 -20.06 2.58 -3.70
N GLY A 719 -18.93 2.50 -4.43
CA GLY A 719 -18.56 1.31 -5.19
C GLY A 719 -18.20 0.15 -4.26
N MET A 720 -18.97 -0.93 -4.35
CA MET A 720 -18.77 -2.13 -3.53
C MET A 720 -17.82 -3.15 -4.18
N THR A 721 -17.42 -2.89 -5.41
CA THR A 721 -16.45 -3.68 -6.19
C THR A 721 -15.37 -2.77 -6.76
N ALA A 722 -14.25 -3.35 -7.19
CA ALA A 722 -13.12 -2.60 -7.74
C ALA A 722 -13.21 -2.37 -9.26
N ASN A 723 -14.41 -2.46 -9.84
CA ASN A 723 -14.61 -2.14 -11.26
C ASN A 723 -14.42 -0.64 -11.54
N CYS A 724 -14.29 -0.27 -12.82
CA CYS A 724 -14.08 1.11 -13.26
C CYS A 724 -15.39 1.86 -13.59
N LEU A 725 -16.54 1.37 -13.10
CA LEU A 725 -17.87 1.84 -13.49
C LEU A 725 -18.52 2.70 -12.39
N THR A 726 -19.33 3.67 -12.80
CA THR A 726 -20.17 4.49 -11.90
C THR A 726 -21.47 4.89 -12.56
N ILE A 727 -22.53 4.97 -11.76
CA ILE A 727 -23.85 5.47 -12.20
C ILE A 727 -23.95 6.99 -12.22
N ALA A 728 -22.96 7.69 -11.65
CA ALA A 728 -22.91 9.16 -11.57
C ALA A 728 -22.27 9.75 -12.82
N ASP A 729 -22.84 10.84 -13.33
CA ASP A 729 -22.21 11.64 -14.38
C ASP A 729 -20.97 12.35 -13.80
N PRO A 730 -19.77 12.15 -14.37
CA PRO A 730 -18.54 12.79 -13.88
C PRO A 730 -18.54 14.31 -14.06
N ASN A 731 -19.44 14.86 -14.89
CA ASN A 731 -19.59 16.30 -15.11
C ASN A 731 -20.55 16.98 -14.10
N ASP A 732 -21.30 16.19 -13.32
CA ASP A 732 -22.17 16.72 -12.26
C ASP A 732 -21.40 16.92 -10.96
N ARG A 733 -21.04 18.16 -10.62
CA ARG A 733 -20.31 18.52 -9.38
C ARG A 733 -21.04 18.16 -8.09
N ASN A 734 -22.33 17.85 -8.14
CA ASN A 734 -23.10 17.38 -6.99
C ASN A 734 -23.10 15.84 -6.89
N THR A 735 -22.12 15.17 -7.50
CA THR A 735 -21.91 13.72 -7.38
C THR A 735 -20.55 13.43 -6.75
N LEU A 736 -20.47 12.33 -5.99
CA LEU A 736 -19.25 11.86 -5.34
C LEU A 736 -19.11 10.35 -5.51
N ASN A 737 -17.95 9.89 -5.96
CA ASN A 737 -17.62 8.48 -6.05
C ASN A 737 -16.70 8.06 -4.90
N LEU A 738 -17.15 7.12 -4.10
CA LEU A 738 -16.37 6.55 -2.98
C LEU A 738 -16.13 5.05 -3.22
N ALA A 739 -15.13 4.51 -2.54
CA ALA A 739 -14.86 3.09 -2.50
C ALA A 739 -15.30 2.51 -1.16
N GLY A 740 -15.92 1.35 -1.18
CA GLY A 740 -16.45 0.65 -0.01
C GLY A 740 -15.58 0.70 1.22
N PHE A 741 -15.76 0.45 2.35
CA PHE A 741 -15.06 0.38 3.63
C PHE A 741 -13.81 1.27 3.79
N ASN A 742 -13.97 2.58 3.73
CA ASN A 742 -12.95 3.54 4.14
C ASN A 742 -13.33 4.12 5.51
N ALA A 743 -12.42 4.10 6.47
CA ALA A 743 -12.65 4.63 7.82
C ALA A 743 -12.93 6.15 7.86
N ALA A 744 -12.47 6.89 6.84
CA ALA A 744 -12.75 8.32 6.68
C ALA A 744 -14.06 8.62 5.94
N MET A 745 -14.77 7.60 5.48
CA MET A 745 -15.95 7.75 4.61
C MET A 745 -17.07 8.62 5.24
N PRO A 746 -17.46 8.44 6.50
CA PRO A 746 -18.49 9.29 7.10
C PRO A 746 -18.09 10.76 7.13
N GLU A 747 -16.79 11.06 7.38
CA GLU A 747 -16.24 12.42 7.35
C GLU A 747 -16.29 13.03 5.94
N ILE A 748 -15.86 12.26 4.93
CA ILE A 748 -15.86 12.70 3.53
C ILE A 748 -17.29 12.96 3.04
N ILE A 749 -18.24 12.07 3.37
CA ILE A 749 -19.67 12.25 3.05
C ILE A 749 -20.19 13.54 3.69
N ALA A 750 -19.93 13.74 4.98
CA ALA A 750 -20.38 14.91 5.70
C ALA A 750 -19.80 16.21 5.12
N MET A 751 -18.50 16.24 4.80
CA MET A 751 -17.85 17.39 4.14
C MET A 751 -18.48 17.68 2.79
N PHE A 752 -18.64 16.65 1.94
CA PHE A 752 -19.26 16.81 0.64
C PHE A 752 -20.70 17.32 0.75
N VAL A 753 -21.50 16.77 1.65
CA VAL A 753 -22.90 17.16 1.81
C VAL A 753 -23.06 18.59 2.37
N ARG A 754 -22.15 19.03 3.24
CA ARG A 754 -22.09 20.43 3.68
C ARG A 754 -21.61 21.40 2.59
N GLY A 755 -20.86 20.91 1.58
CA GLY A 755 -20.26 21.74 0.56
C GLY A 755 -18.85 22.22 0.88
N ASP A 756 -18.16 21.50 1.78
CA ASP A 756 -16.77 21.76 2.23
C ASP A 756 -15.75 21.07 1.29
N LEU A 757 -16.21 20.28 0.32
CA LEU A 757 -15.43 19.59 -0.70
C LEU A 757 -15.71 20.15 -2.08
#